data_3f02e7f132c5cb53dc7e2ff07dcebfc4
#
_entry.id   3f02e7f132c5cb53dc7e2ff07dcebfc4
#
_cell.length_a   1.000
_cell.length_b   1.000
_cell.length_c   1.000
_cell.angle_alpha   90.00
_cell.angle_beta   90.00
_cell.angle_gamma   90.00
#
_symmetry.space_group_name_H-M   'P 1'
#
loop_
_entity.id
_entity.type
_entity.pdbx_description
1 polymer ?
#
loop_
_entity_poly.entity_id
_entity_poly.type
_entity_poly.pdbx_seq_one_letter_code
_entity_poly.pdbx_strand_id
1 'polypeptide(L)'
;MTDHRNALDEIVRVSRELGADPAFVLHGGGNTSIKTTGTDVTGATVDLVLVKGSGWNLGTIEAAGFAPLRRDRLHELLQLEHLDDATMVNELRQASLDAGAPTASIEALLHAYLPGRVVLHSHADAIVSLTNRDVPDADIAGILGEGVLVLPYVMPGFPLARLIAGTDVTGVDAVVLRNHGLFTFGDDADATLARHRELVARAADAAGVTAWGDPGEIVERGGEAETIAELRSAVSACAGRPMLVRQSASARGLAFARRDDLETLTGRGTATPEHVLYTKRSPLVGTDVAAYAQHYRAYVAANRSRSATEITELDPAPRVVFDRDLGFVVTGESVSALRVTTDVALHTMDVIDAADRLGGYRSLDEGDTFDIEYWSLEQAKLAGRTRKPLTGEVAIVTGAASGIGRAVAEQLAADGAAVVGIDLSESVRTVVPGDAWRGVVGDVSDPAVLAAAVDLAVRDFGGIDMVVIAAGIFPPSQPIAELDDEVWDRAFRVNVTAAARLLRAVHPYLRRAPRGGRVVLVSTKNVVAPGPGVAAYSASKTAAAQLARVAALEWAGDGIRVNQVEPDAVFDTAIWTPELLAARAANYGLTVAEYRTRNLLQVEVRSATVAEAVVAFCESFPATTGAHLSVDGGNDRVI
;
A
#
# COMPACT_ATOMS: atom_id res chain seq x y z
N MET A 1 28.00 -13.67 26.60
CA MET A 1 27.68 -13.69 25.15
C MET A 1 26.72 -14.82 24.77
N THR A 2 26.84 -16.03 25.33
CA THR A 2 25.94 -17.16 25.01
C THR A 2 24.51 -16.92 25.49
N ASP A 3 24.33 -16.36 26.68
CA ASP A 3 23.00 -16.12 27.30
C ASP A 3 22.19 -15.07 26.55
N HIS A 4 22.81 -13.98 26.16
CA HIS A 4 22.18 -12.91 25.36
C HIS A 4 21.71 -13.43 23.98
N ARG A 5 22.52 -14.24 23.29
CA ARG A 5 22.16 -14.80 21.97
C ARG A 5 20.99 -15.78 22.08
N ASN A 6 21.02 -16.67 23.08
CA ASN A 6 19.94 -17.62 23.32
C ASN A 6 18.62 -16.91 23.64
N ALA A 7 18.65 -15.86 24.47
CA ALA A 7 17.48 -15.05 24.78
C ALA A 7 16.93 -14.35 23.53
N LEU A 8 17.81 -13.84 22.65
CA LEU A 8 17.43 -13.18 21.41
C LEU A 8 16.76 -14.17 20.43
N ASP A 9 17.35 -15.36 20.26
CA ASP A 9 16.78 -16.41 19.38
C ASP A 9 15.41 -16.87 19.91
N GLU A 10 15.26 -17.00 21.24
CA GLU A 10 14.02 -17.38 21.90
C GLU A 10 12.91 -16.34 21.68
N ILE A 11 13.19 -15.04 21.91
CA ILE A 11 12.18 -14.00 21.75
C ILE A 11 11.81 -13.78 20.28
N VAL A 12 12.74 -13.93 19.33
CA VAL A 12 12.45 -13.90 17.89
C VAL A 12 11.45 -15.00 17.53
N ARG A 13 11.68 -16.24 18.00
CA ARG A 13 10.79 -17.37 17.74
C ARG A 13 9.39 -17.11 18.28
N VAL A 14 9.27 -16.78 19.56
CA VAL A 14 7.98 -16.54 20.23
C VAL A 14 7.25 -15.35 19.61
N SER A 15 7.96 -14.31 19.23
CA SER A 15 7.38 -13.15 18.54
C SER A 15 6.79 -13.51 17.20
N ARG A 16 7.51 -14.32 16.40
CA ARG A 16 7.01 -14.81 15.11
C ARG A 16 5.79 -15.71 15.27
N GLU A 17 5.77 -16.54 16.29
CA GLU A 17 4.61 -17.40 16.61
C GLU A 17 3.38 -16.59 17.06
N LEU A 18 3.58 -15.50 17.81
CA LEU A 18 2.52 -14.59 18.20
C LEU A 18 2.00 -13.78 16.99
N GLY A 19 2.92 -13.26 16.19
CA GLY A 19 2.59 -12.41 15.03
C GLY A 19 2.23 -13.17 13.76
N ALA A 20 2.20 -14.52 13.78
CA ALA A 20 1.79 -15.34 12.64
C ALA A 20 0.28 -15.30 12.42
N ASP A 21 -0.50 -15.00 13.46
CA ASP A 21 -1.95 -14.91 13.39
C ASP A 21 -2.39 -13.44 13.43
N PRO A 22 -2.98 -12.92 12.34
CA PRO A 22 -3.49 -11.56 12.27
C PRO A 22 -4.55 -11.22 13.33
N ALA A 23 -5.27 -12.22 13.86
CA ALA A 23 -6.24 -12.03 14.94
C ALA A 23 -5.59 -11.63 16.28
N PHE A 24 -4.29 -11.82 16.44
CA PHE A 24 -3.53 -11.37 17.61
C PHE A 24 -2.85 -10.03 17.35
N VAL A 25 -2.23 -9.88 16.17
CA VAL A 25 -1.41 -8.70 15.85
C VAL A 25 -1.52 -8.36 14.38
N LEU A 26 -1.96 -7.15 14.08
CA LEU A 26 -1.96 -6.61 12.72
C LEU A 26 -0.75 -5.70 12.49
N HIS A 27 -0.08 -5.92 11.37
CA HIS A 27 1.01 -5.07 10.86
C HIS A 27 2.10 -4.77 11.90
N GLY A 28 2.31 -3.50 12.26
CA GLY A 28 3.30 -3.08 13.23
C GLY A 28 2.84 -3.09 14.69
N GLY A 29 1.59 -3.48 14.96
CA GLY A 29 0.99 -3.52 16.30
C GLY A 29 1.65 -4.55 17.22
N GLY A 30 1.30 -4.50 18.51
CA GLY A 30 1.84 -5.38 19.53
C GLY A 30 3.36 -5.30 19.71
N ASN A 31 3.87 -5.84 20.78
CA ASN A 31 5.31 -5.92 21.02
C ASN A 31 5.67 -7.03 22.01
N THR A 32 6.93 -7.38 22.04
CA THR A 32 7.46 -8.47 22.87
C THR A 32 8.80 -8.09 23.45
N SER A 33 9.14 -8.69 24.58
CA SER A 33 10.46 -8.51 25.17
C SER A 33 10.92 -9.72 25.97
N ILE A 34 12.23 -9.78 26.21
CA ILE A 34 12.86 -10.75 27.09
C ILE A 34 13.95 -10.07 27.92
N LYS A 35 13.98 -10.37 29.21
CA LYS A 35 15.01 -9.90 30.13
C LYS A 35 16.19 -10.87 30.15
N THR A 36 17.39 -10.32 30.09
CA THR A 36 18.64 -11.08 30.03
C THR A 36 19.79 -10.25 30.60
N THR A 37 20.99 -10.80 30.58
CA THR A 37 22.21 -10.05 30.89
C THR A 37 23.08 -9.90 29.64
N GLY A 38 23.82 -8.81 29.57
CA GLY A 38 24.80 -8.54 28.53
C GLY A 38 26.13 -8.10 29.12
N THR A 39 27.09 -7.81 28.24
CA THR A 39 28.40 -7.27 28.64
C THR A 39 28.60 -5.94 27.94
N ASP A 40 28.90 -4.89 28.66
CA ASP A 40 29.19 -3.58 28.08
C ASP A 40 30.65 -3.50 27.57
N VAL A 41 31.00 -2.34 26.99
CA VAL A 41 32.33 -2.09 26.40
C VAL A 41 33.47 -2.17 27.44
N THR A 42 33.18 -2.01 28.71
CA THR A 42 34.17 -2.11 29.81
C THR A 42 34.36 -3.55 30.31
N GLY A 43 33.54 -4.49 29.83
CA GLY A 43 33.50 -5.86 30.32
C GLY A 43 32.56 -6.09 31.50
N ALA A 44 31.85 -5.07 31.96
CA ALA A 44 30.89 -5.18 33.06
C ALA A 44 29.61 -5.89 32.60
N THR A 45 29.07 -6.76 33.49
CA THR A 45 27.75 -7.36 33.27
C THR A 45 26.66 -6.31 33.50
N VAL A 46 25.73 -6.20 32.59
CA VAL A 46 24.57 -5.28 32.66
C VAL A 46 23.27 -6.05 32.48
N ASP A 47 22.27 -5.69 33.25
CA ASP A 47 20.91 -6.20 33.10
C ASP A 47 20.22 -5.50 31.91
N LEU A 48 19.69 -6.31 31.01
CA LEU A 48 19.06 -5.85 29.77
C LEU A 48 17.62 -6.32 29.65
N VAL A 49 16.84 -5.55 28.93
CA VAL A 49 15.60 -5.98 28.31
C VAL A 49 15.74 -5.82 26.80
N LEU A 50 15.55 -6.91 26.06
CA LEU A 50 15.50 -6.90 24.59
C LEU A 50 14.07 -6.63 24.20
N VAL A 51 13.78 -5.45 23.66
CA VAL A 51 12.41 -5.02 23.32
C VAL A 51 12.29 -4.81 21.82
N LYS A 52 11.15 -5.24 21.24
CA LYS A 52 10.81 -4.99 19.84
C LYS A 52 10.97 -3.51 19.48
N GLY A 53 11.62 -3.25 18.35
CA GLY A 53 11.75 -1.94 17.74
C GLY A 53 10.42 -1.45 17.16
N SER A 54 10.18 -0.15 17.22
CA SER A 54 9.00 0.49 16.64
C SER A 54 8.92 0.22 15.14
N GLY A 55 7.73 -0.12 14.64
CA GLY A 55 7.47 -0.35 13.20
C GLY A 55 7.84 -1.74 12.67
N TRP A 56 8.51 -2.61 13.43
CA TRP A 56 8.75 -3.99 13.03
C TRP A 56 7.48 -4.83 13.13
N ASN A 57 7.23 -5.69 12.15
CA ASN A 57 6.14 -6.67 12.19
C ASN A 57 6.58 -7.91 12.98
N LEU A 58 5.80 -8.33 13.98
CA LEU A 58 6.15 -9.49 14.80
C LEU A 58 6.25 -10.79 14.00
N GLY A 59 5.38 -11.01 13.02
CA GLY A 59 5.37 -12.24 12.20
C GLY A 59 6.63 -12.43 11.35
N THR A 60 7.38 -11.36 11.08
CA THR A 60 8.59 -11.38 10.26
C THR A 60 9.83 -10.82 10.97
N ILE A 61 9.72 -10.54 12.27
CA ILE A 61 10.81 -9.91 13.03
C ILE A 61 12.07 -10.77 13.04
N GLU A 62 13.22 -10.12 12.97
CA GLU A 62 14.55 -10.73 13.07
C GLU A 62 15.27 -10.20 14.31
N ALA A 63 16.43 -10.79 14.62
CA ALA A 63 17.27 -10.37 15.73
C ALA A 63 17.59 -8.87 15.72
N ALA A 64 17.83 -8.30 14.54
CA ALA A 64 18.06 -6.86 14.33
C ALA A 64 16.84 -5.99 14.68
N GLY A 65 15.68 -6.57 14.83
CA GLY A 65 14.44 -5.88 15.23
C GLY A 65 14.31 -5.63 16.73
N PHE A 66 15.26 -6.05 17.57
CA PHE A 66 15.22 -5.88 19.02
C PHE A 66 16.27 -4.88 19.51
N ALA A 67 15.85 -3.95 20.37
CA ALA A 67 16.71 -2.99 21.02
C ALA A 67 17.14 -3.50 22.41
N PRO A 68 18.46 -3.61 22.69
CA PRO A 68 18.98 -4.04 23.99
C PRO A 68 19.06 -2.84 24.95
N LEU A 69 18.07 -2.66 25.83
CA LEU A 69 17.98 -1.53 26.75
C LEU A 69 18.48 -1.91 28.14
N ARG A 70 19.21 -1.02 28.80
CA ARG A 70 19.66 -1.13 30.21
C ARG A 70 18.48 -1.00 31.14
N ARG A 71 18.17 -2.03 31.90
CA ARG A 71 17.00 -2.08 32.79
C ARG A 71 17.09 -1.10 33.96
N ASP A 72 18.28 -0.94 34.54
CA ASP A 72 18.51 0.03 35.61
C ASP A 72 18.10 1.44 35.21
N ARG A 73 18.50 1.88 33.98
CA ARG A 73 18.10 3.19 33.45
C ARG A 73 16.60 3.32 33.28
N LEU A 74 15.92 2.29 32.79
CA LEU A 74 14.47 2.29 32.58
C LEU A 74 13.72 2.39 33.93
N HIS A 75 14.22 1.70 34.99
CA HIS A 75 13.67 1.81 36.32
C HIS A 75 13.88 3.19 36.95
N GLU A 76 15.01 3.87 36.70
CA GLU A 76 15.23 5.26 37.12
C GLU A 76 14.21 6.21 36.48
N LEU A 77 13.94 6.05 35.16
CA LEU A 77 12.95 6.87 34.48
C LEU A 77 11.54 6.74 35.05
N LEU A 78 11.16 5.56 35.52
CA LEU A 78 9.87 5.32 36.17
C LEU A 78 9.69 6.03 37.52
N GLN A 79 10.77 6.56 38.15
CA GLN A 79 10.68 7.38 39.37
C GLN A 79 10.24 8.83 39.06
N LEU A 80 10.28 9.26 37.82
CA LEU A 80 9.85 10.61 37.43
C LEU A 80 8.32 10.75 37.54
N GLU A 81 7.85 11.94 37.89
CA GLU A 81 6.42 12.23 37.94
C GLU A 81 5.83 12.46 36.54
N HIS A 82 6.63 13.04 35.67
CA HIS A 82 6.25 13.36 34.29
C HIS A 82 7.43 13.19 33.36
N LEU A 83 7.16 12.72 32.16
CA LEU A 83 8.13 12.59 31.06
C LEU A 83 7.40 12.77 29.74
N ASP A 84 7.78 13.76 28.96
CA ASP A 84 7.22 13.96 27.61
C ASP A 84 7.75 12.93 26.62
N ASP A 85 7.00 12.71 25.54
CA ASP A 85 7.29 11.66 24.56
C ASP A 85 8.66 11.83 23.87
N ALA A 86 9.02 13.06 23.50
CA ALA A 86 10.28 13.32 22.81
C ALA A 86 11.47 13.02 23.72
N THR A 87 11.38 13.46 24.97
CA THR A 87 12.38 13.17 26.00
C THR A 87 12.42 11.67 26.29
N MET A 88 11.27 11.01 26.42
CA MET A 88 11.20 9.56 26.65
C MET A 88 11.87 8.78 25.52
N VAL A 89 11.57 9.08 24.26
CA VAL A 89 12.22 8.40 23.11
C VAL A 89 13.73 8.64 23.11
N ASN A 90 14.19 9.85 23.45
CA ASN A 90 15.61 10.15 23.58
C ASN A 90 16.28 9.32 24.70
N GLU A 91 15.63 9.23 25.86
CA GLU A 91 16.13 8.44 27.00
C GLU A 91 16.17 6.92 26.67
N LEU A 92 15.15 6.41 25.96
CA LEU A 92 15.16 5.01 25.50
C LEU A 92 16.35 4.74 24.55
N ARG A 93 16.68 5.69 23.67
CA ARG A 93 17.87 5.58 22.80
C ARG A 93 19.17 5.62 23.60
N GLN A 94 19.26 6.47 24.61
CA GLN A 94 20.45 6.55 25.48
C GLN A 94 20.58 5.30 26.38
N ALA A 95 19.47 4.67 26.75
CA ALA A 95 19.48 3.41 27.48
C ALA A 95 19.94 2.22 26.62
N SER A 96 19.99 2.35 25.30
CA SER A 96 20.42 1.26 24.42
C SER A 96 21.91 0.96 24.59
N LEU A 97 22.24 -0.33 24.67
CA LEU A 97 23.62 -0.81 24.66
C LEU A 97 24.27 -0.75 23.27
N ASP A 98 23.46 -0.71 22.23
CA ASP A 98 23.87 -0.63 20.82
C ASP A 98 23.23 0.60 20.16
N ALA A 99 24.05 1.55 19.74
CA ALA A 99 23.62 2.77 19.05
C ALA A 99 23.04 2.49 17.65
N GLY A 100 23.35 1.34 17.05
CA GLY A 100 22.80 0.88 15.76
C GLY A 100 21.46 0.15 15.87
N ALA A 101 20.99 -0.14 17.09
CA ALA A 101 19.72 -0.80 17.33
C ALA A 101 18.51 0.06 16.87
N PRO A 102 17.38 -0.56 16.52
CA PRO A 102 16.17 0.18 16.21
C PRO A 102 15.68 0.99 17.43
N THR A 103 14.93 2.07 17.17
CA THR A 103 14.24 2.77 18.25
C THR A 103 13.26 1.80 18.93
N ALA A 104 13.40 1.57 20.23
CA ALA A 104 12.55 0.65 20.96
C ALA A 104 11.06 1.08 20.94
N SER A 105 10.15 0.11 21.14
CA SER A 105 8.74 0.40 21.39
C SER A 105 8.59 1.43 22.51
N ILE A 106 7.63 2.33 22.38
CA ILE A 106 7.29 3.33 23.39
C ILE A 106 6.84 2.69 24.71
N GLU A 107 6.43 1.43 24.68
CA GLU A 107 6.03 0.64 25.85
C GLU A 107 7.20 -0.07 26.54
N ALA A 108 8.45 0.21 26.11
CA ALA A 108 9.65 -0.42 26.68
C ALA A 108 9.76 -0.25 28.22
N LEU A 109 9.32 0.87 28.77
CA LEU A 109 9.30 1.10 30.23
C LEU A 109 8.38 0.09 30.93
N LEU A 110 7.20 -0.17 30.37
CA LEU A 110 6.25 -1.16 30.88
C LEU A 110 6.84 -2.58 30.82
N HIS A 111 7.49 -2.95 29.71
CA HIS A 111 8.16 -4.22 29.55
C HIS A 111 9.31 -4.44 30.55
N ALA A 112 10.04 -3.40 30.90
CA ALA A 112 11.08 -3.47 31.90
C ALA A 112 10.53 -3.71 33.30
N TYR A 113 9.36 -3.12 33.62
CA TYR A 113 8.73 -3.14 34.95
C TYR A 113 7.97 -4.43 35.21
N LEU A 114 7.11 -4.92 34.28
CA LEU A 114 6.30 -6.12 34.51
C LEU A 114 7.18 -7.29 34.97
N PRO A 115 6.70 -8.10 35.94
CA PRO A 115 7.47 -9.22 36.47
C PRO A 115 7.68 -10.32 35.39
N GLY A 116 8.50 -11.31 35.75
CA GLY A 116 8.86 -12.39 34.83
C GLY A 116 9.93 -11.98 33.82
N ARG A 117 10.49 -12.98 33.16
CA ARG A 117 11.57 -12.85 32.18
C ARG A 117 11.05 -12.42 30.80
N VAL A 118 9.89 -12.92 30.38
CA VAL A 118 9.28 -12.69 29.07
C VAL A 118 8.02 -11.86 29.24
N VAL A 119 7.80 -10.90 28.34
CA VAL A 119 6.57 -10.10 28.28
C VAL A 119 6.08 -10.09 26.83
N LEU A 120 4.84 -10.48 26.62
CA LEU A 120 4.15 -10.50 25.33
C LEU A 120 2.97 -9.54 25.36
N HIS A 121 2.83 -8.74 24.31
CA HIS A 121 1.71 -7.81 24.14
C HIS A 121 1.09 -7.95 22.76
N SER A 122 -0.24 -8.06 22.74
CA SER A 122 -1.03 -8.11 21.51
C SER A 122 -2.28 -7.23 21.60
N HIS A 123 -2.81 -6.86 20.44
CA HIS A 123 -4.12 -6.22 20.29
C HIS A 123 -5.16 -7.22 19.80
N ALA A 124 -5.17 -8.42 20.41
CA ALA A 124 -5.99 -9.53 19.93
C ALA A 124 -7.47 -9.15 19.84
N ASP A 125 -8.08 -9.37 18.67
CA ASP A 125 -9.47 -8.98 18.34
C ASP A 125 -10.48 -9.47 19.37
N ALA A 126 -10.31 -10.71 19.84
CA ALA A 126 -11.18 -11.29 20.86
C ALA A 126 -11.11 -10.52 22.19
N ILE A 127 -9.91 -10.13 22.62
CA ILE A 127 -9.71 -9.31 23.84
C ILE A 127 -10.30 -7.92 23.64
N VAL A 128 -10.03 -7.30 22.49
CA VAL A 128 -10.56 -5.98 22.15
C VAL A 128 -12.08 -5.99 22.10
N SER A 129 -12.71 -7.04 21.57
CA SER A 129 -14.18 -7.17 21.56
C SER A 129 -14.80 -7.30 22.96
N LEU A 130 -14.09 -7.91 23.93
CA LEU A 130 -14.52 -7.94 25.33
C LEU A 130 -14.37 -6.57 26.01
N THR A 131 -13.30 -5.84 25.70
CA THR A 131 -12.96 -4.58 26.37
C THR A 131 -13.67 -3.37 25.77
N ASN A 132 -14.10 -3.44 24.51
CA ASN A 132 -14.83 -2.38 23.83
C ASN A 132 -16.34 -2.44 24.12
N ARG A 133 -16.67 -2.52 25.41
CA ARG A 133 -18.06 -2.59 25.92
C ARG A 133 -18.20 -1.78 27.20
N ASP A 134 -19.42 -1.35 27.50
CA ASP A 134 -19.74 -0.67 28.76
C ASP A 134 -20.17 -1.70 29.83
N VAL A 135 -19.21 -2.44 30.35
CA VAL A 135 -19.41 -3.49 31.36
C VAL A 135 -18.39 -3.34 32.50
N PRO A 136 -18.69 -3.84 33.72
CA PRO A 136 -17.74 -3.86 34.81
C PRO A 136 -16.45 -4.64 34.47
N ASP A 137 -15.30 -4.23 35.03
CA ASP A 137 -14.03 -4.93 34.86
C ASP A 137 -14.08 -6.36 35.40
N ALA A 138 -14.88 -6.58 36.45
CA ALA A 138 -15.11 -7.92 37.03
C ALA A 138 -15.75 -8.90 36.05
N ASP A 139 -16.60 -8.43 35.14
CA ASP A 139 -17.22 -9.29 34.12
C ASP A 139 -16.19 -9.75 33.08
N ILE A 140 -15.28 -8.85 32.69
CA ILE A 140 -14.18 -9.18 31.79
C ILE A 140 -13.22 -10.17 32.46
N ALA A 141 -12.81 -9.89 33.71
CA ALA A 141 -11.95 -10.75 34.49
C ALA A 141 -12.60 -12.13 34.73
N GLY A 142 -13.93 -12.18 34.97
CA GLY A 142 -14.68 -13.41 35.14
C GLY A 142 -14.67 -14.33 33.91
N ILE A 143 -14.68 -13.77 32.71
CA ILE A 143 -14.53 -14.52 31.45
C ILE A 143 -13.12 -15.06 31.29
N LEU A 144 -12.11 -14.23 31.57
CA LEU A 144 -10.71 -14.57 31.35
C LEU A 144 -10.13 -15.46 32.46
N GLY A 145 -10.67 -15.38 33.68
CA GLY A 145 -10.30 -16.24 34.80
C GLY A 145 -9.24 -15.65 35.73
N GLU A 146 -8.69 -16.50 36.60
CA GLU A 146 -7.71 -16.10 37.60
C GLU A 146 -6.40 -15.59 37.01
N GLY A 147 -5.69 -14.74 37.79
CA GLY A 147 -4.40 -14.16 37.38
C GLY A 147 -4.51 -12.98 36.41
N VAL A 148 -5.72 -12.56 36.04
CA VAL A 148 -5.96 -11.47 35.09
C VAL A 148 -6.36 -10.19 35.82
N LEU A 149 -5.63 -9.10 35.54
CA LEU A 149 -5.94 -7.75 35.99
C LEU A 149 -6.47 -6.92 34.83
N VAL A 150 -7.64 -6.31 34.98
CA VAL A 150 -8.22 -5.40 33.99
C VAL A 150 -7.97 -3.96 34.44
N LEU A 151 -7.41 -3.13 33.56
CA LEU A 151 -7.10 -1.73 33.82
C LEU A 151 -7.84 -0.82 32.81
N PRO A 152 -8.18 0.41 33.20
CA PRO A 152 -8.78 1.37 32.29
C PRO A 152 -7.83 1.74 31.14
N TYR A 153 -8.39 2.30 30.07
CA TYR A 153 -7.59 2.92 29.04
C TYR A 153 -6.77 4.08 29.61
N VAL A 154 -5.50 4.10 29.25
CA VAL A 154 -4.58 5.22 29.47
C VAL A 154 -3.73 5.36 28.20
N MET A 155 -3.41 6.60 27.83
CA MET A 155 -2.55 6.89 26.68
C MET A 155 -1.26 6.06 26.74
N PRO A 156 -0.90 5.31 25.68
CA PRO A 156 0.35 4.56 25.62
C PRO A 156 1.57 5.45 25.88
N GLY A 157 2.65 4.83 26.37
CA GLY A 157 3.87 5.54 26.71
C GLY A 157 4.05 5.73 28.21
N PHE A 158 4.58 6.90 28.63
CA PHE A 158 4.92 7.14 30.04
C PHE A 158 3.72 7.08 31.00
N PRO A 159 2.54 7.65 30.68
CA PRO A 159 1.36 7.54 31.55
C PRO A 159 0.96 6.08 31.84
N LEU A 160 0.94 5.23 30.80
CA LEU A 160 0.62 3.81 30.96
C LEU A 160 1.67 3.07 31.81
N ALA A 161 2.96 3.33 31.56
CA ALA A 161 4.04 2.74 32.35
C ALA A 161 3.94 3.13 33.84
N ARG A 162 3.57 4.37 34.15
CA ARG A 162 3.32 4.86 35.49
C ARG A 162 2.12 4.19 36.16
N LEU A 163 1.02 4.01 35.43
CA LEU A 163 -0.15 3.30 35.93
C LEU A 163 0.22 1.89 36.38
N ILE A 164 0.92 1.14 35.54
CA ILE A 164 1.35 -0.22 35.84
C ILE A 164 2.34 -0.26 36.99
N ALA A 165 3.30 0.68 37.04
CA ALA A 165 4.27 0.78 38.15
C ALA A 165 3.63 1.11 39.51
N GLY A 166 2.49 1.77 39.52
CA GLY A 166 1.71 2.07 40.72
C GLY A 166 0.69 0.98 41.12
N THR A 167 0.59 -0.11 40.32
CA THR A 167 -0.41 -1.16 40.51
C THR A 167 0.23 -2.41 41.11
N ASP A 168 -0.44 -3.04 42.10
CA ASP A 168 0.01 -4.33 42.62
C ASP A 168 -0.30 -5.45 41.62
N VAL A 169 0.73 -6.04 41.07
CA VAL A 169 0.68 -7.17 40.15
C VAL A 169 1.09 -8.51 40.80
N THR A 170 1.05 -8.60 42.12
CA THR A 170 1.36 -9.83 42.86
C THR A 170 0.30 -10.90 42.56
N GLY A 171 0.74 -12.08 42.08
CA GLY A 171 -0.16 -13.16 41.69
C GLY A 171 -0.89 -12.93 40.37
N VAL A 172 -0.52 -11.91 39.59
CA VAL A 172 -1.02 -11.61 38.27
C VAL A 172 -0.04 -12.14 37.24
N ASP A 173 -0.53 -12.77 36.16
CA ASP A 173 0.25 -13.24 35.01
C ASP A 173 -0.21 -12.60 33.69
N ALA A 174 -1.31 -11.84 33.73
CA ALA A 174 -1.83 -11.11 32.61
C ALA A 174 -2.47 -9.76 32.99
N VAL A 175 -2.24 -8.75 32.16
CA VAL A 175 -2.89 -7.44 32.27
C VAL A 175 -3.67 -7.17 30.98
N VAL A 176 -4.96 -6.87 31.13
CA VAL A 176 -5.83 -6.43 30.04
C VAL A 176 -6.04 -4.93 30.15
N LEU A 177 -5.74 -4.22 29.08
CA LEU A 177 -6.02 -2.78 28.98
C LEU A 177 -7.30 -2.58 28.17
N ARG A 178 -8.28 -1.87 28.73
CA ARG A 178 -9.52 -1.54 28.01
C ARG A 178 -9.22 -0.79 26.72
N ASN A 179 -9.95 -1.13 25.66
CA ASN A 179 -9.83 -0.52 24.35
C ASN A 179 -8.41 -0.57 23.73
N HIS A 180 -7.54 -1.48 24.21
CA HIS A 180 -6.15 -1.54 23.76
C HIS A 180 -5.71 -2.98 23.49
N GLY A 181 -5.54 -3.81 24.53
CA GLY A 181 -5.04 -5.17 24.31
C GLY A 181 -4.68 -5.93 25.58
N LEU A 182 -3.86 -6.97 25.39
CA LEU A 182 -3.45 -7.95 26.40
C LEU A 182 -1.94 -7.95 26.56
N PHE A 183 -1.48 -7.91 27.81
CA PHE A 183 -0.11 -8.27 28.21
C PHE A 183 -0.14 -9.59 28.98
N THR A 184 0.81 -10.50 28.68
CA THR A 184 1.11 -11.68 29.49
C THR A 184 2.59 -11.71 29.79
N PHE A 185 2.94 -12.23 30.96
CA PHE A 185 4.34 -12.25 31.40
C PHE A 185 4.62 -13.46 32.30
N GLY A 186 5.85 -13.94 32.23
CA GLY A 186 6.31 -15.11 32.96
C GLY A 186 7.79 -15.38 32.74
N ASP A 187 8.32 -16.43 33.37
CA ASP A 187 9.75 -16.77 33.29
C ASP A 187 10.07 -17.68 32.10
N ASP A 188 9.10 -18.49 31.64
CA ASP A 188 9.23 -19.40 30.51
C ASP A 188 8.45 -18.84 29.29
N ALA A 189 9.13 -18.77 28.15
CA ALA A 189 8.56 -18.13 26.96
C ALA A 189 7.40 -18.94 26.34
N ASP A 190 7.52 -20.26 26.32
CA ASP A 190 6.50 -21.13 25.75
C ASP A 190 5.25 -21.18 26.65
N ALA A 191 5.42 -21.24 27.97
CA ALA A 191 4.34 -21.16 28.94
C ALA A 191 3.63 -19.80 28.87
N THR A 192 4.38 -18.69 28.73
CA THR A 192 3.82 -17.34 28.58
C THR A 192 3.01 -17.21 27.31
N LEU A 193 3.50 -17.74 26.18
CA LEU A 193 2.77 -17.76 24.91
C LEU A 193 1.52 -18.65 24.98
N ALA A 194 1.62 -19.81 25.62
CA ALA A 194 0.47 -20.71 25.84
C ALA A 194 -0.62 -20.01 26.65
N ARG A 195 -0.24 -19.31 27.73
CA ARG A 195 -1.15 -18.50 28.54
C ARG A 195 -1.80 -17.38 27.75
N HIS A 196 -1.01 -16.69 26.91
CA HIS A 196 -1.52 -15.63 26.02
C HIS A 196 -2.61 -16.18 25.08
N ARG A 197 -2.33 -17.30 24.41
CA ARG A 197 -3.27 -17.99 23.53
C ARG A 197 -4.52 -18.48 24.25
N GLU A 198 -4.38 -19.01 25.46
CA GLU A 198 -5.49 -19.44 26.30
C GLU A 198 -6.47 -18.31 26.60
N LEU A 199 -5.96 -17.15 27.02
CA LEU A 199 -6.79 -15.97 27.33
C LEU A 199 -7.53 -15.46 26.09
N VAL A 200 -6.84 -15.39 24.95
CA VAL A 200 -7.47 -15.00 23.68
C VAL A 200 -8.54 -16.01 23.26
N ALA A 201 -8.29 -17.32 23.42
CA ALA A 201 -9.28 -18.36 23.12
C ALA A 201 -10.53 -18.24 24.01
N ARG A 202 -10.38 -18.01 25.32
CA ARG A 202 -11.52 -17.78 26.23
C ARG A 202 -12.34 -16.55 25.82
N ALA A 203 -11.67 -15.48 25.39
CA ALA A 203 -12.34 -14.30 24.87
C ALA A 203 -13.09 -14.57 23.57
N ALA A 204 -12.50 -15.33 22.66
CA ALA A 204 -13.10 -15.72 21.38
C ALA A 204 -14.33 -16.64 21.59
N ASP A 205 -14.23 -17.59 22.50
CA ASP A 205 -15.34 -18.47 22.88
C ASP A 205 -16.52 -17.66 23.45
N ALA A 206 -16.24 -16.72 24.34
CA ALA A 206 -17.28 -15.83 24.90
C ALA A 206 -17.93 -14.95 23.82
N ALA A 207 -17.15 -14.47 22.83
CA ALA A 207 -17.63 -13.70 21.70
C ALA A 207 -18.37 -14.54 20.65
N GLY A 208 -18.21 -15.87 20.67
CA GLY A 208 -18.78 -16.79 19.67
C GLY A 208 -18.20 -16.58 18.28
N VAL A 209 -16.91 -16.21 18.19
CA VAL A 209 -16.20 -15.95 16.93
C VAL A 209 -15.06 -16.95 16.76
N THR A 210 -15.01 -17.58 15.59
CA THR A 210 -14.00 -18.61 15.27
C THR A 210 -12.98 -18.16 14.22
N ALA A 211 -13.27 -17.07 13.49
CA ALA A 211 -12.36 -16.50 12.49
C ALA A 211 -12.48 -14.96 12.53
N TRP A 212 -11.35 -14.28 12.43
CA TRP A 212 -11.24 -12.83 12.48
C TRP A 212 -10.59 -12.30 11.20
N GLY A 213 -11.08 -11.17 10.70
CA GLY A 213 -10.56 -10.55 9.49
C GLY A 213 -10.85 -11.33 8.20
N ASP A 214 -11.72 -12.35 8.27
CA ASP A 214 -12.08 -13.15 7.10
C ASP A 214 -12.95 -12.31 6.14
N PRO A 215 -12.50 -12.06 4.89
CA PRO A 215 -13.29 -11.35 3.89
C PRO A 215 -14.55 -12.12 3.46
N GLY A 216 -14.67 -13.39 3.80
CA GLY A 216 -15.71 -14.28 3.32
C GLY A 216 -15.52 -14.65 1.83
N GLU A 217 -16.59 -15.17 1.22
CA GLU A 217 -16.59 -15.50 -0.20
C GLU A 217 -16.36 -14.25 -1.08
N ILE A 218 -15.78 -14.49 -2.27
CA ILE A 218 -15.65 -13.45 -3.29
C ILE A 218 -17.04 -13.26 -3.95
N VAL A 219 -17.53 -12.03 -3.90
CA VAL A 219 -18.79 -11.66 -4.54
C VAL A 219 -18.55 -10.73 -5.73
N GLU A 220 -19.51 -10.67 -6.63
CA GLU A 220 -19.50 -9.68 -7.71
C GLU A 220 -19.54 -8.26 -7.14
N ARG A 221 -18.67 -7.41 -7.68
CA ARG A 221 -18.59 -6.01 -7.28
C ARG A 221 -19.74 -5.23 -7.92
N GLY A 222 -20.61 -4.68 -7.09
CA GLY A 222 -21.76 -3.87 -7.50
C GLY A 222 -21.37 -2.45 -7.90
N GLY A 223 -22.39 -1.65 -8.27
CA GLY A 223 -22.25 -0.25 -8.63
C GLY A 223 -21.55 -0.01 -9.97
N GLU A 224 -21.67 1.21 -10.46
CA GLU A 224 -21.06 1.64 -11.73
C GLU A 224 -19.58 1.96 -11.53
N ALA A 225 -18.72 1.52 -12.46
CA ALA A 225 -17.28 1.81 -12.41
C ALA A 225 -16.99 3.33 -12.42
N GLU A 226 -17.83 4.12 -13.07
CA GLU A 226 -17.71 5.58 -13.08
C GLU A 226 -17.91 6.19 -11.69
N THR A 227 -18.80 5.65 -10.86
CA THR A 227 -19.01 6.10 -9.47
C THR A 227 -17.74 5.91 -8.61
N ILE A 228 -17.00 4.82 -8.85
CA ILE A 228 -15.71 4.59 -8.17
C ILE A 228 -14.67 5.64 -8.60
N ALA A 229 -14.62 5.96 -9.90
CA ALA A 229 -13.71 6.98 -10.41
C ALA A 229 -14.07 8.39 -9.91
N GLU A 230 -15.35 8.69 -9.77
CA GLU A 230 -15.85 9.94 -9.15
C GLU A 230 -15.48 10.02 -7.67
N LEU A 231 -15.69 8.93 -6.92
CA LEU A 231 -15.28 8.83 -5.53
C LEU A 231 -13.75 9.05 -5.39
N ARG A 232 -12.94 8.41 -6.25
CA ARG A 232 -11.48 8.61 -6.25
C ARG A 232 -11.09 10.06 -6.53
N SER A 233 -11.74 10.69 -7.50
CA SER A 233 -11.50 12.10 -7.83
C SER A 233 -11.80 13.00 -6.63
N ALA A 234 -12.96 12.82 -5.97
CA ALA A 234 -13.35 13.57 -4.78
C ALA A 234 -12.39 13.33 -3.60
N VAL A 235 -12.01 12.05 -3.34
CA VAL A 235 -11.05 11.68 -2.29
C VAL A 235 -9.67 12.30 -2.57
N SER A 236 -9.21 12.27 -3.82
CA SER A 236 -7.92 12.85 -4.19
C SER A 236 -7.90 14.38 -4.06
N ALA A 237 -8.98 15.04 -4.48
CA ALA A 237 -9.13 16.49 -4.30
C ALA A 237 -9.16 16.86 -2.81
N CYS A 238 -9.88 16.10 -1.99
CA CYS A 238 -9.96 16.29 -0.55
C CYS A 238 -8.61 16.07 0.13
N ALA A 239 -7.83 15.06 -0.29
CA ALA A 239 -6.49 14.78 0.22
C ALA A 239 -5.41 15.74 -0.30
N GLY A 240 -5.70 16.53 -1.34
CA GLY A 240 -4.75 17.42 -2.01
C GLY A 240 -3.64 16.69 -2.80
N ARG A 241 -3.87 15.40 -3.11
CA ARG A 241 -2.91 14.54 -3.84
C ARG A 241 -3.61 13.33 -4.45
N PRO A 242 -3.00 12.68 -5.48
CA PRO A 242 -3.53 11.43 -5.99
C PRO A 242 -3.67 10.37 -4.90
N MET A 243 -4.83 9.73 -4.86
CA MET A 243 -5.17 8.63 -3.98
C MET A 243 -5.65 7.44 -4.81
N LEU A 244 -5.36 6.23 -4.35
CA LEU A 244 -5.94 5.01 -4.87
C LEU A 244 -7.25 4.71 -4.14
N VAL A 245 -8.16 4.04 -4.84
CA VAL A 245 -9.43 3.54 -4.29
C VAL A 245 -9.58 2.08 -4.71
N ARG A 246 -9.90 1.20 -3.77
CA ARG A 246 -10.15 -0.21 -4.04
C ARG A 246 -11.55 -0.59 -3.58
N GLN A 247 -12.35 -1.09 -4.49
CA GLN A 247 -13.60 -1.74 -4.18
C GLN A 247 -13.33 -3.20 -3.79
N SER A 248 -13.71 -3.59 -2.60
CA SER A 248 -13.56 -4.97 -2.13
C SER A 248 -14.60 -5.89 -2.77
N ALA A 249 -14.18 -7.12 -3.08
CA ALA A 249 -15.09 -8.20 -3.49
C ALA A 249 -15.52 -9.08 -2.29
N SER A 250 -15.39 -8.59 -1.07
CA SER A 250 -15.68 -9.29 0.17
C SER A 250 -17.18 -9.40 0.44
N ALA A 251 -17.70 -10.63 0.55
CA ALA A 251 -19.07 -10.85 1.00
C ALA A 251 -19.32 -10.26 2.40
N ARG A 252 -18.32 -10.38 3.30
CA ARG A 252 -18.33 -9.80 4.64
C ARG A 252 -18.48 -8.27 4.59
N GLY A 253 -17.64 -7.60 3.80
CA GLY A 253 -17.68 -6.15 3.63
C GLY A 253 -18.99 -5.65 3.01
N LEU A 254 -19.54 -6.38 2.02
CA LEU A 254 -20.82 -6.04 1.41
C LEU A 254 -21.99 -6.19 2.40
N ALA A 255 -22.00 -7.28 3.19
CA ALA A 255 -23.01 -7.49 4.22
C ALA A 255 -22.95 -6.39 5.30
N PHE A 256 -21.75 -6.01 5.72
CA PHE A 256 -21.55 -4.94 6.71
C PHE A 256 -22.00 -3.59 6.18
N ALA A 257 -21.70 -3.25 4.92
CA ALA A 257 -22.12 -2.01 4.27
C ALA A 257 -23.64 -1.85 4.13
N ARG A 258 -24.40 -2.96 4.18
CA ARG A 258 -25.85 -3.00 4.06
C ARG A 258 -26.61 -2.99 5.39
N ARG A 259 -25.90 -2.90 6.53
CA ARG A 259 -26.52 -2.79 7.85
C ARG A 259 -27.33 -1.49 7.97
N ASP A 260 -28.51 -1.57 8.60
CA ASP A 260 -29.35 -0.40 8.83
C ASP A 260 -28.83 0.50 9.96
N ASP A 261 -28.04 -0.06 10.90
CA ASP A 261 -27.43 0.66 12.04
C ASP A 261 -25.97 1.08 11.78
N LEU A 262 -25.48 0.94 10.54
CA LEU A 262 -24.09 1.13 10.14
C LEU A 262 -23.49 2.46 10.62
N GLU A 263 -24.17 3.56 10.36
CA GLU A 263 -23.68 4.91 10.71
C GLU A 263 -23.54 5.08 12.23
N THR A 264 -24.52 4.56 12.99
CA THR A 264 -24.48 4.61 14.45
C THR A 264 -23.32 3.76 15.02
N LEU A 265 -23.10 2.57 14.48
CA LEU A 265 -22.05 1.66 14.96
C LEU A 265 -20.66 2.19 14.63
N THR A 266 -20.43 2.53 13.37
CA THR A 266 -19.11 2.97 12.91
C THR A 266 -18.76 4.37 13.38
N GLY A 267 -19.74 5.21 13.64
CA GLY A 267 -19.56 6.54 14.24
C GLY A 267 -19.04 6.52 15.67
N ARG A 268 -19.08 5.36 16.37
CA ARG A 268 -18.53 5.21 17.73
C ARG A 268 -17.01 5.25 17.78
N GLY A 269 -16.32 4.91 16.68
CA GLY A 269 -14.86 4.98 16.58
C GLY A 269 -14.20 3.64 16.24
N THR A 270 -12.86 3.63 16.32
CA THR A 270 -12.00 2.49 15.94
C THR A 270 -11.95 1.41 17.01
N ALA A 271 -11.59 0.17 16.61
CA ALA A 271 -11.49 -0.97 17.53
C ALA A 271 -10.34 -0.82 18.53
N THR A 272 -9.18 -0.36 18.06
CA THR A 272 -8.02 -0.05 18.91
C THR A 272 -7.56 1.39 18.69
N PRO A 273 -6.81 1.99 19.60
CA PRO A 273 -6.36 3.38 19.48
C PRO A 273 -5.58 3.62 18.18
N GLU A 274 -4.62 2.76 17.85
CA GLU A 274 -3.78 2.94 16.67
C GLU A 274 -4.50 2.72 15.33
N HIS A 275 -5.67 2.08 15.30
CA HIS A 275 -6.43 1.92 14.06
C HIS A 275 -6.80 3.27 13.43
N VAL A 276 -6.95 4.34 14.23
CA VAL A 276 -7.22 5.70 13.72
C VAL A 276 -6.18 6.19 12.72
N LEU A 277 -4.93 5.75 12.86
CA LEU A 277 -3.82 6.10 11.97
C LEU A 277 -4.00 5.52 10.56
N TYR A 278 -4.76 4.44 10.41
CA TYR A 278 -4.99 3.74 9.16
C TYR A 278 -6.38 3.99 8.56
N THR A 279 -7.41 4.09 9.42
CA THR A 279 -8.81 4.13 8.98
C THR A 279 -9.49 5.47 9.17
N LYS A 280 -8.86 6.44 9.87
CA LYS A 280 -9.53 7.57 10.51
C LYS A 280 -10.48 7.08 11.62
N ARG A 281 -11.02 8.03 12.41
CA ARG A 281 -11.92 7.70 13.54
C ARG A 281 -13.21 7.00 13.08
N SER A 282 -13.78 7.41 11.96
CA SER A 282 -15.00 6.84 11.39
C SER A 282 -14.88 6.67 9.88
N PRO A 283 -15.60 5.71 9.27
CA PRO A 283 -15.71 5.60 7.83
C PRO A 283 -16.64 6.68 7.25
N LEU A 284 -16.56 6.87 5.94
CA LEU A 284 -17.61 7.54 5.17
C LEU A 284 -18.74 6.52 4.92
N VAL A 285 -19.97 6.87 5.25
CA VAL A 285 -21.17 6.13 4.84
C VAL A 285 -21.80 6.86 3.65
N GLY A 286 -21.96 6.16 2.52
CA GLY A 286 -22.30 6.76 1.24
C GLY A 286 -21.08 7.29 0.49
N THR A 287 -21.27 8.30 -0.37
CA THR A 287 -20.20 8.83 -1.26
C THR A 287 -19.94 10.33 -1.12
N ASP A 288 -20.57 11.02 -0.16
CA ASP A 288 -20.37 12.47 0.05
C ASP A 288 -19.07 12.77 0.81
N VAL A 289 -17.97 12.80 0.08
CA VAL A 289 -16.64 13.11 0.60
C VAL A 289 -16.57 14.54 1.18
N ALA A 290 -17.34 15.48 0.66
CA ALA A 290 -17.30 16.87 1.11
C ALA A 290 -17.92 17.00 2.52
N ALA A 291 -19.08 16.38 2.75
CA ALA A 291 -19.72 16.33 4.06
C ALA A 291 -18.81 15.61 5.09
N TYR A 292 -18.22 14.48 4.70
CA TYR A 292 -17.25 13.77 5.55
C TYR A 292 -16.07 14.66 5.96
N ALA A 293 -15.47 15.35 5.00
CA ALA A 293 -14.33 16.23 5.26
C ALA A 293 -14.71 17.40 6.20
N GLN A 294 -15.94 17.89 6.11
CA GLN A 294 -16.44 18.92 7.01
C GLN A 294 -16.56 18.38 8.45
N HIS A 295 -17.12 17.18 8.63
CA HIS A 295 -17.20 16.52 9.94
C HIS A 295 -15.82 16.27 10.54
N TYR A 296 -14.87 15.76 9.72
CA TYR A 296 -13.49 15.53 10.20
C TYR A 296 -12.81 16.83 10.65
N ARG A 297 -12.94 17.94 9.91
CA ARG A 297 -12.39 19.22 10.31
C ARG A 297 -13.04 19.76 11.59
N ALA A 298 -14.35 19.55 11.76
CA ALA A 298 -15.06 19.92 13.00
C ALA A 298 -14.53 19.13 14.21
N TYR A 299 -14.31 17.80 14.05
CA TYR A 299 -13.70 16.96 15.05
C TYR A 299 -12.29 17.45 15.44
N VAL A 300 -11.44 17.76 14.46
CA VAL A 300 -10.09 18.30 14.71
C VAL A 300 -10.17 19.65 15.45
N ALA A 301 -11.03 20.55 14.99
CA ALA A 301 -11.19 21.87 15.63
C ALA A 301 -11.66 21.79 17.09
N ALA A 302 -12.58 20.86 17.38
CA ALA A 302 -13.11 20.67 18.74
C ALA A 302 -12.06 20.14 19.71
N ASN A 303 -11.11 19.34 19.23
CA ASN A 303 -10.11 18.66 20.06
C ASN A 303 -8.72 19.31 20.03
N ARG A 304 -8.48 20.28 19.14
CA ARG A 304 -7.15 20.89 18.92
C ARG A 304 -6.47 21.42 20.20
N SER A 305 -7.26 21.94 21.15
CA SER A 305 -6.74 22.45 22.44
C SER A 305 -6.15 21.38 23.37
N ARG A 306 -6.36 20.09 23.06
CA ARG A 306 -5.77 18.97 23.81
C ARG A 306 -4.28 18.82 23.50
N SER A 307 -3.83 19.20 22.30
CA SER A 307 -2.40 19.15 21.95
C SER A 307 -1.65 20.31 22.61
N ALA A 308 -0.55 19.98 23.29
CA ALA A 308 0.36 20.96 23.89
C ALA A 308 1.25 21.67 22.82
N THR A 309 1.32 21.13 21.60
CA THR A 309 2.14 21.65 20.50
C THR A 309 1.28 22.00 19.32
N GLU A 310 1.82 22.82 18.40
CA GLU A 310 1.18 23.06 17.13
C GLU A 310 1.11 21.75 16.30
N ILE A 311 -0.07 21.38 15.83
CA ILE A 311 -0.29 20.18 15.03
C ILE A 311 -0.29 20.51 13.54
N THR A 312 0.31 19.61 12.74
CA THR A 312 0.09 19.57 11.29
C THR A 312 -1.20 18.82 11.01
N GLU A 313 -2.20 19.50 10.46
CA GLU A 313 -3.46 18.85 10.13
C GLU A 313 -3.27 17.75 9.08
N LEU A 314 -3.82 16.58 9.39
CA LEU A 314 -3.88 15.47 8.44
C LEU A 314 -4.95 15.76 7.37
N ASP A 315 -4.76 15.21 6.17
CA ASP A 315 -5.79 15.35 5.14
C ASP A 315 -7.14 14.79 5.63
N PRO A 316 -8.26 15.46 5.33
CA PRO A 316 -9.58 15.07 5.83
C PRO A 316 -10.26 13.99 4.98
N ALA A 317 -9.58 13.38 4.00
CA ALA A 317 -10.17 12.37 3.13
C ALA A 317 -10.45 11.06 3.89
N PRO A 318 -11.58 10.38 3.62
CA PRO A 318 -11.89 9.09 4.22
C PRO A 318 -10.88 8.02 3.81
N ARG A 319 -10.65 7.03 4.67
CA ARG A 319 -9.85 5.84 4.37
C ARG A 319 -10.71 4.61 4.15
N VAL A 320 -11.84 4.54 4.81
CA VAL A 320 -12.85 3.47 4.70
C VAL A 320 -14.15 4.10 4.25
N VAL A 321 -14.80 3.47 3.28
CA VAL A 321 -16.10 3.89 2.75
C VAL A 321 -17.02 2.69 2.71
N PHE A 322 -18.22 2.85 3.23
CA PHE A 322 -19.32 1.89 3.11
C PHE A 322 -20.46 2.52 2.32
N ASP A 323 -20.85 1.87 1.24
CA ASP A 323 -21.96 2.26 0.43
C ASP A 323 -22.82 1.04 0.08
N ARG A 324 -24.14 1.20 0.03
CA ARG A 324 -25.06 0.06 -0.18
C ARG A 324 -24.89 -0.61 -1.54
N ASP A 325 -24.47 0.14 -2.56
CA ASP A 325 -24.28 -0.34 -3.94
C ASP A 325 -22.84 -0.72 -4.20
N LEU A 326 -21.87 0.10 -3.79
CA LEU A 326 -20.44 -0.17 -3.93
C LEU A 326 -19.93 -1.21 -2.93
N GLY A 327 -20.62 -1.40 -1.80
CA GLY A 327 -20.18 -2.26 -0.71
C GLY A 327 -19.06 -1.63 0.13
N PHE A 328 -18.00 -2.39 0.39
CA PHE A 328 -16.83 -1.98 1.15
C PHE A 328 -15.74 -1.46 0.21
N VAL A 329 -15.33 -0.24 0.42
CA VAL A 329 -14.32 0.46 -0.37
C VAL A 329 -13.25 1.04 0.56
N VAL A 330 -11.99 0.94 0.18
CA VAL A 330 -10.86 1.52 0.90
C VAL A 330 -10.12 2.52 0.05
N THR A 331 -9.53 3.53 0.69
CA THR A 331 -8.72 4.55 0.04
C THR A 331 -7.34 4.65 0.68
N GLY A 332 -6.33 4.99 -0.12
CA GLY A 332 -4.97 5.11 0.38
C GLY A 332 -4.03 5.73 -0.65
N GLU A 333 -2.89 6.21 -0.20
CA GLU A 333 -1.87 6.80 -1.10
C GLU A 333 -1.04 5.77 -1.86
N SER A 334 -1.12 4.49 -1.49
CA SER A 334 -0.39 3.39 -2.13
C SER A 334 -1.14 2.08 -1.98
N VAL A 335 -0.77 1.09 -2.77
CA VAL A 335 -1.36 -0.25 -2.68
C VAL A 335 -1.09 -0.91 -1.33
N SER A 336 0.08 -0.65 -0.74
CA SER A 336 0.37 -1.10 0.63
C SER A 336 -0.57 -0.46 1.65
N ALA A 337 -0.85 0.84 1.52
CA ALA A 337 -1.82 1.52 2.38
C ALA A 337 -3.24 0.95 2.22
N LEU A 338 -3.68 0.68 0.96
CA LEU A 338 -4.96 0.01 0.72
C LEU A 338 -5.05 -1.35 1.41
N ARG A 339 -3.99 -2.17 1.36
CA ARG A 339 -3.94 -3.46 2.03
C ARG A 339 -4.07 -3.31 3.54
N VAL A 340 -3.24 -2.47 4.15
CA VAL A 340 -3.28 -2.22 5.61
C VAL A 340 -4.66 -1.75 6.05
N THR A 341 -5.25 -0.79 5.33
CA THR A 341 -6.59 -0.28 5.63
C THR A 341 -7.66 -1.37 5.48
N THR A 342 -7.54 -2.24 4.46
CA THR A 342 -8.48 -3.36 4.25
C THR A 342 -8.42 -4.34 5.42
N ASP A 343 -7.21 -4.77 5.80
CA ASP A 343 -7.01 -5.72 6.90
C ASP A 343 -7.57 -5.15 8.20
N VAL A 344 -7.18 -3.93 8.57
CA VAL A 344 -7.66 -3.25 9.79
C VAL A 344 -9.18 -3.08 9.79
N ALA A 345 -9.78 -2.74 8.64
CA ALA A 345 -11.23 -2.55 8.56
C ALA A 345 -12.01 -3.88 8.70
N LEU A 346 -11.53 -4.97 8.10
CA LEU A 346 -12.16 -6.29 8.24
C LEU A 346 -12.13 -6.76 9.70
N HIS A 347 -11.00 -6.66 10.37
CA HIS A 347 -10.88 -6.99 11.79
C HIS A 347 -11.76 -6.08 12.66
N THR A 348 -11.82 -4.77 12.35
CA THR A 348 -12.71 -3.84 13.05
C THR A 348 -14.20 -4.21 12.89
N MET A 349 -14.64 -4.65 11.71
CA MET A 349 -16.00 -5.15 11.50
C MET A 349 -16.33 -6.34 12.41
N ASP A 350 -15.39 -7.28 12.56
CA ASP A 350 -15.59 -8.46 13.40
C ASP A 350 -15.58 -8.12 14.90
N VAL A 351 -14.70 -7.20 15.32
CA VAL A 351 -14.70 -6.68 16.70
C VAL A 351 -16.02 -5.97 17.03
N ILE A 352 -16.52 -5.14 16.11
CA ILE A 352 -17.82 -4.46 16.28
C ILE A 352 -18.95 -5.48 16.43
N ASP A 353 -19.04 -6.46 15.53
CA ASP A 353 -20.10 -7.48 15.57
C ASP A 353 -19.99 -8.38 16.81
N ALA A 354 -18.79 -8.73 17.24
CA ALA A 354 -18.56 -9.52 18.45
C ALA A 354 -18.96 -8.75 19.72
N ALA A 355 -18.52 -7.50 19.84
CA ALA A 355 -18.86 -6.64 20.97
C ALA A 355 -20.37 -6.33 21.02
N ASP A 356 -21.00 -6.14 19.86
CA ASP A 356 -22.43 -5.87 19.75
C ASP A 356 -23.27 -7.07 20.22
N ARG A 357 -22.88 -8.29 19.81
CA ARG A 357 -23.50 -9.53 20.34
C ARG A 357 -23.34 -9.71 21.85
N LEU A 358 -22.28 -9.19 22.41
CA LEU A 358 -21.98 -9.24 23.85
C LEU A 358 -22.61 -8.08 24.65
N GLY A 359 -23.46 -7.26 24.05
CA GLY A 359 -24.21 -6.20 24.73
C GLY A 359 -23.94 -4.78 24.29
N GLY A 360 -23.13 -4.58 23.24
CA GLY A 360 -22.93 -3.31 22.57
C GLY A 360 -21.47 -2.91 22.42
N TYR A 361 -21.13 -2.43 21.22
CA TYR A 361 -19.79 -1.91 20.91
C TYR A 361 -19.60 -0.49 21.44
N ARG A 362 -18.46 -0.25 22.09
CA ARG A 362 -18.02 1.07 22.58
C ARG A 362 -16.53 1.27 22.36
N SER A 363 -16.16 2.21 21.52
CA SER A 363 -14.77 2.64 21.31
C SER A 363 -14.34 3.70 22.32
N LEU A 364 -13.11 4.18 22.18
CA LEU A 364 -12.62 5.38 22.85
C LEU A 364 -13.45 6.61 22.49
N ASP A 365 -13.48 7.59 23.35
CA ASP A 365 -14.08 8.87 23.06
C ASP A 365 -13.29 9.67 22.00
N GLU A 366 -13.86 10.81 21.57
CA GLU A 366 -13.23 11.63 20.53
C GLU A 366 -11.91 12.23 20.97
N GLY A 367 -11.82 12.61 22.24
CA GLY A 367 -10.61 13.23 22.78
C GLY A 367 -9.44 12.26 22.85
N ASP A 368 -9.65 11.07 23.38
CA ASP A 368 -8.62 10.04 23.48
C ASP A 368 -8.20 9.53 22.10
N THR A 369 -9.17 9.42 21.14
CA THR A 369 -8.87 9.09 19.75
C THR A 369 -8.04 10.17 19.08
N PHE A 370 -8.35 11.46 19.33
CA PHE A 370 -7.60 12.59 18.81
C PHE A 370 -6.16 12.61 19.33
N ASP A 371 -5.97 12.31 20.63
CA ASP A 371 -4.63 12.29 21.24
C ASP A 371 -3.70 11.28 20.58
N ILE A 372 -4.23 10.14 20.11
CA ILE A 372 -3.48 9.16 19.31
C ILE A 372 -3.29 9.62 17.87
N GLU A 373 -4.34 10.10 17.20
CA GLU A 373 -4.26 10.50 15.77
C GLU A 373 -3.26 11.65 15.56
N TYR A 374 -3.22 12.58 16.53
CA TYR A 374 -2.34 13.75 16.51
C TYR A 374 -1.18 13.66 17.48
N TRP A 375 -0.83 12.45 17.89
CA TRP A 375 0.28 12.23 18.81
C TRP A 375 1.58 12.78 18.25
N SER A 376 2.38 13.44 19.12
CA SER A 376 3.63 14.10 18.72
C SER A 376 4.60 13.16 18.00
N LEU A 377 4.66 11.89 18.37
CA LEU A 377 5.49 10.87 17.73
C LEU A 377 4.98 10.48 16.34
N GLU A 378 3.68 10.44 16.12
CA GLU A 378 3.10 10.21 14.79
C GLU A 378 3.26 11.43 13.90
N GLN A 379 3.07 12.62 14.43
CA GLN A 379 3.34 13.90 13.73
C GLN A 379 4.80 14.01 13.27
N ALA A 380 5.76 13.58 14.09
CA ALA A 380 7.19 13.58 13.74
C ALA A 380 7.51 12.67 12.53
N LYS A 381 6.77 11.57 12.35
CA LYS A 381 6.93 10.67 11.21
C LYS A 381 6.50 11.29 9.87
N LEU A 382 5.63 12.31 9.89
CA LEU A 382 5.17 12.99 8.67
C LEU A 382 6.30 13.78 8.00
N ALA A 383 7.18 14.39 8.77
CA ALA A 383 8.25 15.25 8.28
C ALA A 383 9.36 14.53 7.47
N GLY A 384 9.49 13.20 7.61
CA GLY A 384 10.54 12.39 6.97
C GLY A 384 10.08 11.56 5.76
N ARG A 385 8.82 11.63 5.35
CA ARG A 385 8.28 10.80 4.27
C ARG A 385 8.68 11.30 2.89
N THR A 386 9.54 10.55 2.20
CA THR A 386 9.83 10.74 0.78
C THR A 386 8.78 10.01 -0.05
N ARG A 387 8.10 10.73 -0.92
CA ARG A 387 7.07 10.19 -1.81
C ARG A 387 7.65 9.97 -3.21
N LYS A 388 7.39 8.82 -3.82
CA LYS A 388 7.76 8.58 -5.22
C LYS A 388 6.89 9.42 -6.16
N PRO A 389 7.39 9.79 -7.35
CA PRO A 389 6.73 10.75 -8.26
C PRO A 389 5.30 10.36 -8.64
N LEU A 390 5.03 9.06 -8.89
CA LEU A 390 3.75 8.55 -9.36
C LEU A 390 2.92 7.84 -8.27
N THR A 391 3.28 8.04 -6.99
CA THR A 391 2.51 7.48 -5.88
C THR A 391 1.04 7.91 -5.94
N GLY A 392 0.11 6.94 -5.88
CA GLY A 392 -1.33 7.19 -5.92
C GLY A 392 -1.89 7.30 -7.34
N GLU A 393 -1.10 7.11 -8.37
CA GLU A 393 -1.51 7.14 -9.77
C GLU A 393 -1.62 5.74 -10.39
N VAL A 394 -2.42 5.63 -11.45
CA VAL A 394 -2.77 4.36 -12.09
C VAL A 394 -2.43 4.40 -13.57
N ALA A 395 -1.72 3.39 -14.07
CA ALA A 395 -1.34 3.26 -15.47
C ALA A 395 -1.91 1.99 -16.11
N ILE A 396 -2.30 2.09 -17.39
CA ILE A 396 -2.52 0.93 -18.25
C ILE A 396 -1.40 0.89 -19.31
N VAL A 397 -0.75 -0.27 -19.46
CA VAL A 397 0.32 -0.48 -20.44
C VAL A 397 -0.03 -1.68 -21.32
N THR A 398 -0.12 -1.47 -22.64
CA THR A 398 -0.32 -2.56 -23.60
C THR A 398 1.02 -3.07 -24.12
N GLY A 399 1.12 -4.38 -24.43
CA GLY A 399 2.39 -5.02 -24.80
C GLY A 399 3.35 -5.13 -23.62
N ALA A 400 2.82 -5.33 -22.40
CA ALA A 400 3.56 -5.18 -21.16
C ALA A 400 4.43 -6.37 -20.77
N ALA A 401 4.37 -7.50 -21.47
CA ALA A 401 5.16 -8.68 -21.13
C ALA A 401 6.60 -8.65 -21.65
N SER A 402 6.91 -7.79 -22.63
CA SER A 402 8.22 -7.77 -23.28
C SER A 402 8.63 -6.39 -23.81
N GLY A 403 9.89 -6.25 -24.16
CA GLY A 403 10.44 -5.10 -24.87
C GLY A 403 10.12 -3.76 -24.21
N ILE A 404 9.71 -2.78 -25.03
CA ILE A 404 9.45 -1.40 -24.57
C ILE A 404 8.31 -1.35 -23.55
N GLY A 405 7.19 -2.06 -23.82
CA GLY A 405 6.03 -2.06 -22.93
C GLY A 405 6.37 -2.59 -21.52
N ARG A 406 7.18 -3.66 -21.44
CA ARG A 406 7.68 -4.19 -20.18
C ARG A 406 8.57 -3.20 -19.45
N ALA A 407 9.54 -2.61 -20.15
CA ALA A 407 10.45 -1.63 -19.53
C ALA A 407 9.69 -0.41 -18.98
N VAL A 408 8.67 0.08 -19.70
CA VAL A 408 7.78 1.15 -19.25
C VAL A 408 6.99 0.73 -18.00
N ALA A 409 6.39 -0.47 -18.01
CA ALA A 409 5.61 -0.96 -16.89
C ALA A 409 6.46 -1.11 -15.61
N GLU A 410 7.68 -1.66 -15.75
CA GLU A 410 8.64 -1.78 -14.65
C GLU A 410 9.05 -0.40 -14.09
N GLN A 411 9.32 0.59 -14.96
CA GLN A 411 9.70 1.94 -14.54
C GLN A 411 8.54 2.67 -13.85
N LEU A 412 7.32 2.67 -14.42
CA LEU A 412 6.15 3.29 -13.79
C LEU A 412 5.86 2.71 -12.41
N ALA A 413 5.98 1.39 -12.25
CA ALA A 413 5.83 0.73 -10.96
C ALA A 413 6.96 1.10 -9.99
N ALA A 414 8.21 1.19 -10.46
CA ALA A 414 9.34 1.65 -9.67
C ALA A 414 9.14 3.08 -9.15
N ASP A 415 8.50 3.95 -9.94
CA ASP A 415 8.17 5.33 -9.60
C ASP A 415 6.89 5.47 -8.76
N GLY A 416 6.25 4.34 -8.41
CA GLY A 416 5.19 4.27 -7.43
C GLY A 416 3.76 4.18 -7.98
N ALA A 417 3.59 4.07 -9.30
CA ALA A 417 2.28 3.86 -9.90
C ALA A 417 1.74 2.44 -9.63
N ALA A 418 0.42 2.31 -9.56
CA ALA A 418 -0.26 1.03 -9.75
C ALA A 418 -0.42 0.80 -11.26
N VAL A 419 -0.10 -0.42 -11.74
CA VAL A 419 -0.02 -0.68 -13.18
C VAL A 419 -0.86 -1.89 -13.57
N VAL A 420 -1.67 -1.74 -14.63
CA VAL A 420 -2.37 -2.84 -15.31
C VAL A 420 -1.69 -3.08 -16.64
N GLY A 421 -1.06 -4.24 -16.81
CA GLY A 421 -0.40 -4.65 -18.05
C GLY A 421 -1.29 -5.57 -18.87
N ILE A 422 -1.35 -5.36 -20.18
CA ILE A 422 -2.09 -6.21 -21.13
C ILE A 422 -1.10 -6.82 -22.11
N ASP A 423 -1.12 -8.14 -22.27
CA ASP A 423 -0.29 -8.84 -23.26
C ASP A 423 -0.89 -10.20 -23.64
N LEU A 424 -0.52 -10.74 -24.79
CA LEU A 424 -0.85 -12.10 -25.20
C LEU A 424 -0.14 -13.17 -24.36
N SER A 425 1.02 -12.83 -23.82
CA SER A 425 1.87 -13.76 -23.07
C SER A 425 1.39 -13.91 -21.63
N GLU A 426 1.30 -15.16 -21.16
CA GLU A 426 1.04 -15.48 -19.73
C GLU A 426 2.05 -14.84 -18.78
N SER A 427 3.28 -14.56 -19.25
CA SER A 427 4.30 -13.91 -18.45
C SER A 427 3.91 -12.50 -17.98
N VAL A 428 2.90 -11.87 -18.59
CA VAL A 428 2.35 -10.58 -18.13
C VAL A 428 1.85 -10.63 -16.69
N ARG A 429 1.44 -11.80 -16.20
CA ARG A 429 0.96 -11.94 -14.82
C ARG A 429 2.02 -11.62 -13.75
N THR A 430 3.29 -11.76 -14.09
CA THR A 430 4.40 -11.68 -13.14
C THR A 430 5.52 -10.71 -13.55
N VAL A 431 5.23 -9.73 -14.41
CA VAL A 431 6.22 -8.74 -14.88
C VAL A 431 6.76 -7.90 -13.72
N VAL A 432 5.88 -7.45 -12.86
CA VAL A 432 6.26 -6.69 -11.67
C VAL A 432 5.81 -7.45 -10.42
N PRO A 433 6.69 -7.67 -9.43
CA PRO A 433 6.30 -8.33 -8.20
C PRO A 433 5.42 -7.44 -7.31
N GLY A 434 4.50 -8.06 -6.56
CA GLY A 434 3.67 -7.40 -5.56
C GLY A 434 2.32 -6.89 -6.05
N ASP A 435 1.59 -6.26 -5.13
CA ASP A 435 0.17 -5.95 -5.28
C ASP A 435 -0.13 -4.74 -6.18
N ALA A 436 0.88 -3.96 -6.54
CA ALA A 436 0.74 -2.80 -7.43
C ALA A 436 0.65 -3.17 -8.92
N TRP A 437 0.77 -4.46 -9.24
CA TRP A 437 0.70 -4.99 -10.59
C TRP A 437 -0.53 -5.85 -10.80
N ARG A 438 -1.16 -5.69 -11.98
CA ARG A 438 -2.19 -6.58 -12.49
C ARG A 438 -1.89 -6.94 -13.94
N GLY A 439 -1.65 -8.21 -14.23
CA GLY A 439 -1.42 -8.71 -15.58
C GLY A 439 -2.69 -9.30 -16.20
N VAL A 440 -3.15 -8.74 -17.32
CA VAL A 440 -4.29 -9.22 -18.10
C VAL A 440 -3.75 -9.93 -19.35
N VAL A 441 -4.00 -11.22 -19.44
CA VAL A 441 -3.62 -12.03 -20.61
C VAL A 441 -4.71 -11.94 -21.65
N GLY A 442 -4.37 -11.50 -22.88
CA GLY A 442 -5.32 -11.45 -23.98
C GLY A 442 -4.86 -10.60 -25.16
N ASP A 443 -5.59 -10.70 -26.25
CA ASP A 443 -5.35 -9.91 -27.47
C ASP A 443 -5.95 -8.51 -27.30
N VAL A 444 -5.12 -7.48 -27.42
CA VAL A 444 -5.56 -6.08 -27.38
C VAL A 444 -6.57 -5.72 -28.49
N SER A 445 -6.67 -6.54 -29.56
CA SER A 445 -7.69 -6.37 -30.60
C SER A 445 -9.07 -6.87 -30.16
N ASP A 446 -9.18 -7.63 -29.06
CA ASP A 446 -10.44 -8.07 -28.46
C ASP A 446 -11.01 -6.97 -27.53
N PRO A 447 -12.22 -6.43 -27.81
CA PRO A 447 -12.85 -5.44 -26.95
C PRO A 447 -13.09 -5.93 -25.52
N ALA A 448 -13.34 -7.23 -25.32
CA ALA A 448 -13.60 -7.79 -23.99
C ALA A 448 -12.35 -7.75 -23.11
N VAL A 449 -11.17 -8.00 -23.69
CA VAL A 449 -9.87 -7.90 -23.00
C VAL A 449 -9.62 -6.47 -22.54
N LEU A 450 -9.87 -5.49 -23.41
CA LEU A 450 -9.71 -4.08 -23.08
C LEU A 450 -10.69 -3.63 -21.99
N ALA A 451 -11.95 -4.05 -22.08
CA ALA A 451 -12.98 -3.74 -21.09
C ALA A 451 -12.62 -4.33 -19.71
N ALA A 452 -12.16 -5.60 -19.68
CA ALA A 452 -11.73 -6.24 -18.44
C ALA A 452 -10.52 -5.53 -17.80
N ALA A 453 -9.56 -5.08 -18.59
CA ALA A 453 -8.41 -4.34 -18.08
C ALA A 453 -8.79 -2.96 -17.51
N VAL A 454 -9.71 -2.26 -18.17
CA VAL A 454 -10.25 -0.98 -17.71
C VAL A 454 -11.05 -1.16 -16.41
N ASP A 455 -11.96 -2.15 -16.36
CA ASP A 455 -12.74 -2.43 -15.15
C ASP A 455 -11.83 -2.82 -13.98
N LEU A 456 -10.82 -3.64 -14.23
CA LEU A 456 -9.82 -4.03 -13.23
C LEU A 456 -9.05 -2.81 -12.68
N ALA A 457 -8.59 -1.90 -13.54
CA ALA A 457 -7.90 -0.68 -13.13
C ALA A 457 -8.79 0.20 -12.25
N VAL A 458 -10.06 0.34 -12.62
CA VAL A 458 -11.01 1.17 -11.87
C VAL A 458 -11.38 0.53 -10.54
N ARG A 459 -11.70 -0.76 -10.51
CA ARG A 459 -12.15 -1.42 -9.27
C ARG A 459 -11.03 -1.69 -8.27
N ASP A 460 -9.81 -2.00 -8.77
CA ASP A 460 -8.67 -2.30 -7.89
C ASP A 460 -7.87 -1.07 -7.47
N PHE A 461 -7.91 0.01 -8.29
CA PHE A 461 -7.09 1.20 -8.06
C PHE A 461 -7.86 2.53 -8.14
N GLY A 462 -9.13 2.49 -8.54
CA GLY A 462 -10.05 3.62 -8.49
C GLY A 462 -10.13 4.46 -9.77
N GLY A 463 -9.34 4.17 -10.82
CA GLY A 463 -9.37 4.96 -12.05
C GLY A 463 -8.15 4.74 -12.93
N ILE A 464 -7.94 5.66 -13.87
CA ILE A 464 -6.84 5.61 -14.83
C ILE A 464 -6.28 7.02 -15.01
N ASP A 465 -4.96 7.18 -14.80
CA ASP A 465 -4.25 8.45 -14.96
C ASP A 465 -3.37 8.44 -16.21
N MET A 466 -2.81 7.28 -16.55
CA MET A 466 -1.85 7.12 -17.65
C MET A 466 -2.20 5.93 -18.51
N VAL A 467 -2.03 6.09 -19.81
CA VAL A 467 -2.17 4.99 -20.79
C VAL A 467 -0.97 4.98 -21.72
N VAL A 468 -0.27 3.85 -21.76
CA VAL A 468 0.84 3.64 -22.68
C VAL A 468 0.47 2.58 -23.71
N ILE A 469 0.39 3.00 -24.97
CA ILE A 469 0.05 2.14 -26.10
C ILE A 469 1.35 1.66 -26.73
N ALA A 470 1.87 0.52 -26.25
CA ALA A 470 3.11 -0.07 -26.75
C ALA A 470 2.87 -1.38 -27.51
N ALA A 471 1.70 -2.00 -27.38
CA ALA A 471 1.34 -3.18 -28.18
C ALA A 471 1.33 -2.84 -29.67
N GLY A 472 1.95 -3.71 -30.47
CA GLY A 472 1.97 -3.59 -31.92
C GLY A 472 2.67 -4.77 -32.55
N ILE A 473 2.36 -5.01 -33.82
CA ILE A 473 3.01 -6.04 -34.62
C ILE A 473 3.80 -5.42 -35.75
N PHE A 474 4.92 -6.05 -36.08
CA PHE A 474 5.70 -5.76 -37.29
C PHE A 474 5.54 -6.96 -38.22
N PRO A 475 4.66 -6.86 -39.27
CA PRO A 475 4.41 -7.95 -40.18
C PRO A 475 5.65 -8.29 -41.02
N PRO A 476 5.70 -9.48 -41.66
CA PRO A 476 6.72 -9.82 -42.62
C PRO A 476 6.82 -8.78 -43.75
N SER A 477 8.04 -8.49 -44.18
CA SER A 477 8.27 -7.53 -45.28
C SER A 477 7.74 -8.06 -46.61
N GLN A 478 6.92 -7.27 -47.28
CA GLN A 478 6.34 -7.58 -48.58
C GLN A 478 6.34 -6.34 -49.48
N PRO A 479 6.72 -6.45 -50.79
CA PRO A 479 6.49 -5.39 -51.77
C PRO A 479 4.99 -5.07 -51.87
N ILE A 480 4.64 -3.82 -52.17
CA ILE A 480 3.22 -3.42 -52.30
C ILE A 480 2.46 -4.26 -53.33
N ALA A 481 3.13 -4.63 -54.44
CA ALA A 481 2.53 -5.44 -55.48
C ALA A 481 2.18 -6.89 -55.06
N GLU A 482 2.74 -7.35 -53.95
CA GLU A 482 2.58 -8.70 -53.40
C GLU A 482 1.96 -8.68 -51.99
N LEU A 483 1.47 -7.52 -51.57
CA LEU A 483 0.95 -7.33 -50.21
C LEU A 483 -0.32 -8.14 -50.04
N ASP A 484 -0.29 -9.02 -49.03
CA ASP A 484 -1.41 -9.86 -48.63
C ASP A 484 -2.43 -9.07 -47.80
N ASP A 485 -3.71 -9.18 -48.15
CA ASP A 485 -4.81 -8.48 -47.49
C ASP A 485 -4.95 -8.89 -46.03
N GLU A 486 -4.72 -10.15 -45.66
CA GLU A 486 -4.79 -10.60 -44.26
C GLU A 486 -3.66 -9.99 -43.43
N VAL A 487 -2.47 -9.84 -43.99
CA VAL A 487 -1.32 -9.18 -43.35
C VAL A 487 -1.63 -7.70 -43.12
N TRP A 488 -2.23 -7.05 -44.13
CA TRP A 488 -2.69 -5.67 -44.02
C TRP A 488 -3.75 -5.49 -42.94
N ASP A 489 -4.82 -6.25 -43.00
CA ASP A 489 -5.95 -6.16 -42.07
C ASP A 489 -5.52 -6.45 -40.61
N ARG A 490 -4.64 -7.44 -40.43
CA ARG A 490 -4.10 -7.75 -39.10
C ARG A 490 -3.26 -6.60 -38.57
N ALA A 491 -2.43 -5.97 -39.39
CA ALA A 491 -1.64 -4.81 -38.98
C ALA A 491 -2.55 -3.66 -38.52
N PHE A 492 -3.59 -3.34 -39.27
CA PHE A 492 -4.55 -2.29 -38.88
C PHE A 492 -5.37 -2.67 -37.65
N ARG A 493 -5.81 -3.91 -37.55
CA ARG A 493 -6.58 -4.38 -36.37
C ARG A 493 -5.81 -4.21 -35.10
N VAL A 494 -4.53 -4.63 -35.06
CA VAL A 494 -3.69 -4.57 -33.84
C VAL A 494 -3.13 -3.17 -33.60
N ASN A 495 -2.53 -2.54 -34.63
CA ASN A 495 -1.79 -1.28 -34.44
C ASN A 495 -2.70 -0.04 -34.37
N VAL A 496 -3.93 -0.11 -34.96
CA VAL A 496 -4.83 1.05 -35.07
C VAL A 496 -6.14 0.83 -34.33
N THR A 497 -6.89 -0.22 -34.69
CA THR A 497 -8.25 -0.43 -34.16
C THR A 497 -8.21 -0.69 -32.65
N ALA A 498 -7.24 -1.46 -32.18
CA ALA A 498 -7.04 -1.70 -30.74
C ALA A 498 -6.76 -0.39 -30.00
N ALA A 499 -5.87 0.46 -30.53
CA ALA A 499 -5.58 1.77 -29.94
C ALA A 499 -6.84 2.66 -29.88
N ALA A 500 -7.62 2.73 -30.95
CA ALA A 500 -8.85 3.52 -31.01
C ALA A 500 -9.91 3.02 -30.00
N ARG A 501 -10.03 1.71 -29.82
CA ARG A 501 -10.93 1.10 -28.84
C ARG A 501 -10.49 1.39 -27.42
N LEU A 502 -9.20 1.25 -27.12
CA LEU A 502 -8.65 1.55 -25.79
C LEU A 502 -8.83 3.03 -25.45
N LEU A 503 -8.45 3.94 -26.35
CA LEU A 503 -8.61 5.39 -26.17
C LEU A 503 -10.06 5.74 -25.80
N ARG A 504 -11.04 5.21 -26.54
CA ARG A 504 -12.46 5.44 -26.25
C ARG A 504 -12.87 4.89 -24.87
N ALA A 505 -12.38 3.71 -24.49
CA ALA A 505 -12.73 3.06 -23.22
C ALA A 505 -12.13 3.79 -22.01
N VAL A 506 -10.94 4.39 -22.14
CA VAL A 506 -10.25 5.05 -21.02
C VAL A 506 -10.59 6.53 -20.83
N HIS A 507 -11.14 7.19 -21.86
CA HIS A 507 -11.44 8.62 -21.82
C HIS A 507 -12.28 9.07 -20.61
N PRO A 508 -13.38 8.37 -20.20
CA PRO A 508 -14.20 8.76 -19.06
C PRO A 508 -13.41 8.81 -17.74
N TYR A 509 -12.34 8.02 -17.64
CA TYR A 509 -11.50 7.92 -16.44
C TYR A 509 -10.32 8.89 -16.50
N LEU A 510 -9.66 9.04 -17.65
CA LEU A 510 -8.56 9.98 -17.84
C LEU A 510 -8.95 11.43 -17.52
N ARG A 511 -10.17 11.84 -17.89
CA ARG A 511 -10.69 13.20 -17.58
C ARG A 511 -10.90 13.46 -16.08
N ARG A 512 -10.93 12.39 -15.27
CA ARG A 512 -11.07 12.44 -13.80
C ARG A 512 -9.73 12.25 -13.08
N ALA A 513 -8.64 12.12 -13.81
CA ALA A 513 -7.30 11.92 -13.24
C ALA A 513 -6.87 13.13 -12.39
N PRO A 514 -6.45 12.95 -11.13
CA PRO A 514 -6.17 14.05 -10.20
C PRO A 514 -5.09 15.04 -10.69
N ARG A 515 -4.15 14.59 -11.53
CA ARG A 515 -3.08 15.42 -12.12
C ARG A 515 -3.23 15.60 -13.64
N GLY A 516 -4.44 15.37 -14.16
CA GLY A 516 -4.74 15.32 -15.60
C GLY A 516 -4.35 13.97 -16.23
N GLY A 517 -5.10 13.58 -17.26
CA GLY A 517 -4.84 12.35 -17.99
C GLY A 517 -3.59 12.43 -18.87
N ARG A 518 -2.88 11.31 -19.05
CA ARG A 518 -1.70 11.22 -19.91
C ARG A 518 -1.80 9.99 -20.80
N VAL A 519 -1.61 10.19 -22.11
CA VAL A 519 -1.51 9.10 -23.07
C VAL A 519 -0.18 9.20 -23.81
N VAL A 520 0.54 8.10 -23.89
CA VAL A 520 1.77 8.01 -24.69
C VAL A 520 1.65 6.86 -25.68
N LEU A 521 1.70 7.20 -26.97
CA LEU A 521 1.77 6.21 -28.05
C LEU A 521 3.23 5.89 -28.35
N VAL A 522 3.63 4.63 -28.22
CA VAL A 522 4.88 4.15 -28.79
C VAL A 522 4.70 3.97 -30.30
N SER A 523 5.12 4.97 -31.04
CA SER A 523 5.06 5.07 -32.48
C SER A 523 6.33 4.43 -33.11
N THR A 524 6.87 5.02 -34.15
CA THR A 524 8.08 4.55 -34.83
C THR A 524 8.60 5.63 -35.78
N LYS A 525 9.90 5.65 -36.05
CA LYS A 525 10.46 6.50 -37.12
C LYS A 525 9.84 6.25 -38.50
N ASN A 526 9.28 5.06 -38.73
CA ASN A 526 8.65 4.72 -40.02
C ASN A 526 7.42 5.59 -40.35
N VAL A 527 6.92 6.38 -39.40
CA VAL A 527 5.86 7.37 -39.67
C VAL A 527 6.38 8.48 -40.56
N VAL A 528 7.61 8.95 -40.35
CA VAL A 528 8.23 10.06 -41.12
C VAL A 528 9.23 9.56 -42.15
N ALA A 529 9.93 8.45 -41.90
CA ALA A 529 10.98 7.90 -42.77
C ALA A 529 10.77 6.38 -43.03
N PRO A 530 9.74 6.00 -43.80
CA PRO A 530 9.43 4.60 -44.09
C PRO A 530 10.50 3.94 -44.98
N GLY A 531 10.68 2.63 -44.82
CA GLY A 531 11.51 1.81 -45.69
C GLY A 531 10.71 1.04 -46.73
N PRO A 532 11.35 0.46 -47.75
CA PRO A 532 10.68 -0.42 -48.72
C PRO A 532 10.27 -1.76 -48.06
N GLY A 533 9.19 -2.36 -48.51
CA GLY A 533 8.68 -3.66 -48.08
C GLY A 533 7.95 -3.64 -46.72
N VAL A 534 7.69 -2.49 -46.13
CA VAL A 534 7.03 -2.36 -44.81
C VAL A 534 5.72 -1.56 -44.88
N ALA A 535 5.01 -1.66 -46.01
CA ALA A 535 3.82 -0.87 -46.26
C ALA A 535 2.72 -1.04 -45.21
N ALA A 536 2.34 -2.27 -44.85
CA ALA A 536 1.33 -2.54 -43.84
C ALA A 536 1.71 -1.97 -42.46
N TYR A 537 2.98 -2.12 -42.04
CA TYR A 537 3.47 -1.56 -40.79
C TYR A 537 3.47 -0.04 -40.82
N SER A 538 4.14 0.59 -41.78
CA SER A 538 4.26 2.05 -41.85
C SER A 538 2.91 2.74 -41.96
N ALA A 539 2.00 2.23 -42.83
CA ALA A 539 0.66 2.78 -42.98
C ALA A 539 -0.15 2.68 -41.66
N SER A 540 -0.14 1.51 -41.00
CA SER A 540 -0.87 1.32 -39.74
C SER A 540 -0.30 2.19 -38.61
N LYS A 541 1.02 2.32 -38.49
CA LYS A 541 1.63 3.18 -37.45
C LYS A 541 1.38 4.66 -37.73
N THR A 542 1.38 5.09 -39.02
CA THR A 542 1.01 6.47 -39.39
C THR A 542 -0.45 6.76 -39.05
N ALA A 543 -1.36 5.81 -39.29
CA ALA A 543 -2.76 5.96 -38.91
C ALA A 543 -2.94 6.07 -37.39
N ALA A 544 -2.23 5.27 -36.61
CA ALA A 544 -2.24 5.36 -35.14
C ALA A 544 -1.64 6.70 -34.64
N ALA A 545 -0.55 7.16 -35.27
CA ALA A 545 0.06 8.44 -34.95
C ALA A 545 -0.89 9.61 -35.22
N GLN A 546 -1.63 9.56 -36.36
CA GLN A 546 -2.62 10.59 -36.67
C GLN A 546 -3.82 10.53 -35.70
N LEU A 547 -4.28 9.33 -35.30
CA LEU A 547 -5.31 9.17 -34.28
C LEU A 547 -4.89 9.84 -32.95
N ALA A 548 -3.64 9.64 -32.52
CA ALA A 548 -3.12 10.28 -31.31
C ALA A 548 -3.09 11.81 -31.41
N ARG A 549 -2.77 12.37 -32.59
CA ARG A 549 -2.84 13.82 -32.84
C ARG A 549 -4.28 14.36 -32.73
N VAL A 550 -5.26 13.63 -33.27
CA VAL A 550 -6.67 14.01 -33.14
C VAL A 550 -7.10 13.96 -31.69
N ALA A 551 -6.74 12.90 -30.95
CA ALA A 551 -7.02 12.80 -29.53
C ALA A 551 -6.39 13.95 -28.71
N ALA A 552 -5.17 14.39 -29.04
CA ALA A 552 -4.54 15.55 -28.42
C ALA A 552 -5.36 16.84 -28.60
N LEU A 553 -5.96 17.03 -29.80
CA LEU A 553 -6.79 18.20 -30.07
C LEU A 553 -8.15 18.13 -29.37
N GLU A 554 -8.81 16.97 -29.37
CA GLU A 554 -10.13 16.80 -28.81
C GLU A 554 -10.12 16.82 -27.26
N TRP A 555 -9.09 16.26 -26.63
CA TRP A 555 -9.06 16.01 -25.21
C TRP A 555 -8.30 17.06 -24.38
N ALA A 556 -7.67 18.03 -25.04
CA ALA A 556 -6.97 19.11 -24.34
C ALA A 556 -7.89 19.87 -23.36
N GLY A 557 -9.17 20.09 -23.76
CA GLY A 557 -10.18 20.73 -22.91
C GLY A 557 -10.57 19.91 -21.67
N ASP A 558 -10.36 18.60 -21.71
CA ASP A 558 -10.57 17.68 -20.57
C ASP A 558 -9.34 17.55 -19.68
N GLY A 559 -8.26 18.31 -19.94
CA GLY A 559 -7.01 18.24 -19.21
C GLY A 559 -6.17 16.99 -19.51
N ILE A 560 -6.40 16.33 -20.65
CA ILE A 560 -5.68 15.13 -21.07
C ILE A 560 -4.59 15.51 -22.06
N ARG A 561 -3.36 15.06 -21.82
CA ARG A 561 -2.21 15.21 -22.70
C ARG A 561 -1.97 13.92 -23.48
N VAL A 562 -1.78 14.03 -24.80
CA VAL A 562 -1.51 12.89 -25.68
C VAL A 562 -0.24 13.17 -26.47
N ASN A 563 0.80 12.36 -26.24
CA ASN A 563 2.12 12.53 -26.87
C ASN A 563 2.60 11.21 -27.49
N GLN A 564 3.67 11.28 -28.27
CA GLN A 564 4.22 10.14 -29.00
C GLN A 564 5.72 10.02 -28.80
N VAL A 565 6.21 8.79 -28.69
CA VAL A 565 7.64 8.47 -28.74
C VAL A 565 7.89 7.64 -29.99
N GLU A 566 8.89 8.04 -30.78
CA GLU A 566 9.21 7.45 -32.07
C GLU A 566 10.59 6.76 -32.02
N PRO A 567 10.66 5.50 -31.54
CA PRO A 567 11.90 4.76 -31.49
C PRO A 567 12.32 4.25 -32.87
N ASP A 568 13.63 4.07 -33.04
CA ASP A 568 14.21 3.30 -34.16
C ASP A 568 15.14 2.23 -33.62
N ALA A 569 15.06 1.04 -34.22
CA ALA A 569 16.03 -0.03 -34.06
C ALA A 569 16.33 -0.37 -32.55
N VAL A 570 15.28 -0.67 -31.79
CA VAL A 570 15.40 -1.12 -30.38
C VAL A 570 15.81 -2.59 -30.34
N PHE A 571 17.10 -2.84 -30.21
CA PHE A 571 17.71 -4.14 -30.51
C PHE A 571 17.50 -5.23 -29.47
N ASP A 572 17.06 -4.90 -28.27
CA ASP A 572 16.72 -5.83 -27.19
C ASP A 572 15.26 -6.28 -27.19
N THR A 573 14.51 -5.95 -28.26
CA THR A 573 13.14 -6.45 -28.46
C THR A 573 13.11 -7.74 -29.27
N ALA A 574 12.04 -8.53 -29.12
CA ALA A 574 11.85 -9.81 -29.81
C ALA A 574 11.78 -9.72 -31.36
N ILE A 575 11.64 -8.52 -31.91
CA ILE A 575 11.68 -8.27 -33.35
C ILE A 575 13.07 -8.58 -33.93
N TRP A 576 14.12 -8.35 -33.13
CA TRP A 576 15.50 -8.49 -33.54
C TRP A 576 16.06 -9.87 -33.19
N THR A 577 15.77 -10.91 -34.04
CA THR A 577 16.46 -12.19 -33.85
C THR A 577 17.94 -12.06 -34.28
N PRO A 578 18.84 -12.93 -33.76
CA PRO A 578 20.25 -12.91 -34.15
C PRO A 578 20.46 -13.00 -35.67
N GLU A 579 19.64 -13.80 -36.34
CA GLU A 579 19.70 -14.01 -37.81
C GLU A 579 19.27 -12.74 -38.54
N LEU A 580 18.15 -12.11 -38.13
CA LEU A 580 17.68 -10.88 -38.76
C LEU A 580 18.68 -9.74 -38.55
N LEU A 581 19.27 -9.64 -37.35
CA LEU A 581 20.25 -8.62 -37.03
C LEU A 581 21.53 -8.79 -37.88
N ALA A 582 22.03 -10.04 -38.00
CA ALA A 582 23.18 -10.36 -38.85
C ALA A 582 22.91 -10.05 -40.33
N ALA A 583 21.76 -10.46 -40.86
CA ALA A 583 21.36 -10.19 -42.23
C ALA A 583 21.25 -8.67 -42.52
N ARG A 584 20.66 -7.91 -41.59
CA ARG A 584 20.55 -6.46 -41.71
C ARG A 584 21.92 -5.77 -41.67
N ALA A 585 22.81 -6.17 -40.74
CA ALA A 585 24.17 -5.64 -40.67
C ALA A 585 24.96 -5.90 -41.97
N ALA A 586 24.87 -7.12 -42.50
CA ALA A 586 25.52 -7.50 -43.76
C ALA A 586 25.03 -6.68 -44.97
N ASN A 587 23.74 -6.35 -45.03
CA ASN A 587 23.18 -5.50 -46.11
C ASN A 587 23.79 -4.08 -46.13
N TYR A 588 24.34 -3.62 -45.01
CA TYR A 588 25.03 -2.32 -44.93
C TYR A 588 26.56 -2.47 -44.93
N GLY A 589 27.08 -3.70 -45.11
CA GLY A 589 28.51 -3.97 -45.03
C GLY A 589 29.15 -3.74 -43.66
N LEU A 590 28.35 -3.87 -42.59
CA LEU A 590 28.73 -3.61 -41.21
C LEU A 590 28.76 -4.91 -40.37
N THR A 591 29.56 -4.91 -39.33
CA THR A 591 29.41 -5.90 -38.26
C THR A 591 28.13 -5.62 -37.46
N VAL A 592 27.64 -6.61 -36.72
CA VAL A 592 26.47 -6.45 -35.82
C VAL A 592 26.69 -5.35 -34.79
N ALA A 593 27.91 -5.23 -34.24
CA ALA A 593 28.26 -4.17 -33.28
C ALA A 593 28.17 -2.78 -33.89
N GLU A 594 28.76 -2.59 -35.08
CA GLU A 594 28.72 -1.32 -35.81
C GLU A 594 27.27 -0.99 -36.24
N TYR A 595 26.48 -2.00 -36.65
CA TYR A 595 25.08 -1.80 -37.02
C TYR A 595 24.23 -1.31 -35.88
N ARG A 596 24.46 -1.81 -34.66
CA ARG A 596 23.72 -1.38 -33.46
C ARG A 596 23.99 0.06 -33.04
N THR A 597 25.20 0.58 -33.37
CA THR A 597 25.64 1.92 -32.98
C THR A 597 25.81 2.88 -34.17
N ARG A 598 25.18 2.61 -35.31
CA ARG A 598 25.34 3.40 -36.58
C ARG A 598 24.67 4.77 -36.54
N ASN A 599 23.93 5.12 -35.48
CA ASN A 599 23.30 6.41 -35.32
C ASN A 599 24.34 7.53 -35.02
N LEU A 600 23.90 8.80 -35.03
CA LEU A 600 24.79 9.94 -34.81
C LEU A 600 25.50 9.94 -33.46
N LEU A 601 24.82 9.51 -32.41
CA LEU A 601 25.37 9.43 -31.04
C LEU A 601 26.25 8.18 -30.84
N GLN A 602 26.27 7.25 -31.80
CA GLN A 602 26.99 5.97 -31.70
C GLN A 602 26.61 5.15 -30.46
N VAL A 603 25.33 5.16 -30.09
CA VAL A 603 24.79 4.44 -28.94
C VAL A 603 23.82 3.35 -29.38
N GLU A 604 23.71 2.27 -28.59
CA GLU A 604 22.65 1.29 -28.77
C GLU A 604 21.35 1.79 -28.12
N VAL A 605 20.29 1.93 -28.88
CA VAL A 605 18.96 2.24 -28.35
C VAL A 605 18.33 0.96 -27.79
N ARG A 606 17.92 1.01 -26.53
CA ARG A 606 17.33 -0.12 -25.79
C ARG A 606 15.93 0.21 -25.29
N SER A 607 15.17 -0.83 -24.94
CA SER A 607 13.83 -0.70 -24.37
C SER A 607 13.82 0.25 -23.15
N ALA A 608 14.82 0.18 -22.28
CA ALA A 608 14.96 1.08 -21.13
C ALA A 608 15.10 2.56 -21.54
N THR A 609 15.90 2.86 -22.58
CA THR A 609 16.06 4.23 -23.09
C THR A 609 14.75 4.81 -23.64
N VAL A 610 13.96 3.95 -24.31
CA VAL A 610 12.62 4.36 -24.79
C VAL A 610 11.66 4.54 -23.63
N ALA A 611 11.74 3.67 -22.61
CA ALA A 611 10.92 3.77 -21.40
C ALA A 611 11.15 5.08 -20.65
N GLU A 612 12.40 5.53 -20.50
CA GLU A 612 12.73 6.82 -19.89
C GLU A 612 11.99 7.97 -20.60
N ALA A 613 11.96 7.99 -21.92
CA ALA A 613 11.26 9.01 -22.69
C ALA A 613 9.72 8.94 -22.52
N VAL A 614 9.16 7.73 -22.49
CA VAL A 614 7.73 7.52 -22.24
C VAL A 614 7.34 7.99 -20.85
N VAL A 615 8.11 7.60 -19.83
CA VAL A 615 7.87 7.98 -18.42
C VAL A 615 8.03 9.48 -18.22
N ALA A 616 8.99 10.14 -18.90
CA ALA A 616 9.11 11.58 -18.87
C ALA A 616 7.85 12.31 -19.35
N PHE A 617 7.13 11.79 -20.36
CA PHE A 617 5.81 12.34 -20.75
C PHE A 617 4.72 12.05 -19.71
N CYS A 618 4.85 11.01 -18.92
CA CYS A 618 3.93 10.69 -17.83
C CYS A 618 4.15 11.58 -16.60
N GLU A 619 5.39 11.83 -16.21
CA GLU A 619 5.76 12.56 -14.98
C GLU A 619 5.93 14.06 -15.18
N SER A 620 6.50 14.44 -16.32
CA SER A 620 6.99 15.78 -16.62
C SER A 620 6.16 16.43 -17.73
N PHE A 621 6.61 17.56 -18.23
CA PHE A 621 6.04 18.31 -19.35
C PHE A 621 4.54 18.63 -19.23
N PRO A 622 4.10 19.32 -18.14
CA PRO A 622 2.68 19.58 -17.88
C PRO A 622 2.00 20.45 -18.95
N ALA A 623 2.77 21.19 -19.75
CA ALA A 623 2.28 22.06 -20.82
C ALA A 623 2.52 21.46 -22.22
N THR A 624 2.67 20.12 -22.34
CA THR A 624 3.01 19.47 -23.60
C THR A 624 1.96 18.45 -24.01
N THR A 625 1.30 18.67 -25.16
CA THR A 625 0.40 17.72 -25.82
C THR A 625 0.63 17.77 -27.32
N GLY A 626 0.38 16.68 -28.04
CA GLY A 626 0.62 16.55 -29.48
C GLY A 626 2.10 16.48 -29.87
N ALA A 627 3.02 16.33 -28.90
CA ALA A 627 4.45 16.27 -29.17
C ALA A 627 4.87 14.89 -29.71
N HIS A 628 5.94 14.92 -30.50
CA HIS A 628 6.65 13.77 -31.04
C HIS A 628 8.09 13.80 -30.55
N LEU A 629 8.57 12.71 -30.00
CA LEU A 629 9.95 12.60 -29.52
C LEU A 629 10.63 11.40 -30.16
N SER A 630 11.61 11.66 -31.04
CA SER A 630 12.46 10.62 -31.62
C SER A 630 13.43 10.09 -30.57
N VAL A 631 13.50 8.76 -30.41
CA VAL A 631 14.45 8.06 -29.56
C VAL A 631 15.22 7.05 -30.42
N ASP A 632 16.19 7.56 -31.17
CA ASP A 632 16.87 6.83 -32.25
C ASP A 632 18.39 7.11 -32.33
N GLY A 633 18.92 7.90 -31.41
CA GLY A 633 20.31 8.33 -31.42
C GLY A 633 20.66 9.26 -32.59
N GLY A 634 19.66 9.86 -33.25
CA GLY A 634 19.82 10.68 -34.43
C GLY A 634 19.94 9.88 -35.73
N ASN A 635 19.35 8.69 -35.80
CA ASN A 635 19.44 7.84 -36.99
C ASN A 635 18.52 8.27 -38.14
N ASP A 636 17.42 8.92 -37.81
CA ASP A 636 16.40 9.30 -38.79
C ASP A 636 16.86 10.50 -39.69
N ARG A 637 17.72 11.36 -39.15
CA ARG A 637 18.31 12.52 -39.86
C ARG A 637 17.30 13.48 -40.48
N VAL A 638 16.04 13.39 -40.14
CA VAL A 638 15.00 14.37 -40.47
C VAL A 638 14.98 15.41 -39.34
N ILE A 639 15.65 16.51 -39.58
CA ILE A 639 15.78 17.60 -38.62
C ILE A 639 14.88 18.75 -39.08
#